data_9153a8a45309d17209cd1a1734ef1eeb
#
_entry.id   9153a8a45309d17209cd1a1734ef1eeb
#
_cell.length_a   1.000
_cell.length_b   1.000
_cell.length_c   1.000
_cell.angle_alpha   90.00
_cell.angle_beta   90.00
_cell.angle_gamma   90.00
#
_symmetry.space_group_name_H-M   'P 1'
#
loop_
_entity.id
_entity.type
_entity.pdbx_description
1 polymer ?
#
loop_
_entity_poly.entity_id
_entity_poly.type
_entity_poly.pdbx_seq_one_letter_code
_entity_poly.pdbx_strand_id
1 'polypeptide(L)'
;MPFVLFAQISSYEMVKQMGRGINLGNVLSAPVEGNWSPEVMAPYFIDVAAAGFTNVRIPIDFFGARTTGDTSGYSSAAGTAGNYTGTSNDYIVSSSYLDRIEQVIDWSLDQGLVTIIDFHGSNLKSEFIYTFDPGESEYTDPNSAKRAADNDKFRAIWAQVADRFKNHSEDLLFEVINEPYFHMSKSDMDTLNTDILAVIRGSGGSNGTRNVIITGGTGASHEAPLQIDPNIISGDTYVIATFHYYQPFDFTSSSADSRDNESWGSVQDKDLLTTRFDEVFTWATNNNIPVFLGEFGADNTGGYKYSTGDLNTISGNASGFADGGPDNVSRVEFHRFVAEQAINRGFSFAAWDSGPKSNKTIHKRRDNSGTVNFNIDNFSVISYNPKNTNISTVVDTSIWVEDVKDALLSSGTWPPCYGPGPDPIIFNPNFECGYSSGWDLKVLTGSTASISDSGATDAYNGDIAAKIVVETAIGYNKVLLENNVFTNDLNGKNIAIKCFAKSDDATSFRFQIKTIYTSGTTSYFTSPVLNLQEVYSAYEYTFDLTEPTTSVQVKVLCGKKAGTYYFDDFETTITDSESLSIDDDALDTKIVLYPNPTRNFLNVKLSSFDKKIKNIRIIDVNGRIINEYTPEHTSSLKLNTNNLENGVYLIQITTTDNKVLRNKRIVVAKYY
;
A
#
# COMPACT_ATOMS: atom_id res chain seq x y z
N MET A 1 -19.99 5.18 -25.46
CA MET A 1 -18.57 5.48 -25.19
C MET A 1 -17.93 4.21 -24.70
N PRO A 2 -16.79 3.76 -25.21
CA PRO A 2 -16.09 2.62 -24.63
C PRO A 2 -15.61 3.04 -23.23
N PHE A 3 -15.95 2.24 -22.22
CA PHE A 3 -15.32 2.34 -20.92
C PHE A 3 -13.84 1.97 -21.11
N VAL A 4 -12.96 2.93 -21.02
CA VAL A 4 -11.55 2.67 -20.81
C VAL A 4 -11.44 2.20 -19.37
N LEU A 5 -11.30 0.91 -19.16
CA LEU A 5 -10.81 0.37 -17.89
C LEU A 5 -9.35 0.86 -17.77
N PHE A 6 -9.12 1.87 -16.97
CA PHE A 6 -7.77 2.16 -16.49
C PHE A 6 -7.34 0.96 -15.64
N ALA A 7 -6.14 0.45 -15.90
CA ALA A 7 -5.54 -0.55 -15.03
C ALA A 7 -5.38 0.10 -13.64
N GLN A 8 -5.82 -0.61 -12.60
CA GLN A 8 -5.70 -0.16 -11.22
C GLN A 8 -4.22 0.00 -10.87
N ILE A 9 -3.87 1.14 -10.24
CA ILE A 9 -2.50 1.46 -9.85
C ILE A 9 -2.17 0.67 -8.58
N SER A 10 -1.17 -0.20 -8.63
CA SER A 10 -0.69 -0.92 -7.46
C SER A 10 -0.14 0.05 -6.39
N SER A 11 -0.09 -0.39 -5.13
CA SER A 11 0.46 0.44 -4.05
C SER A 11 1.92 0.84 -4.28
N TYR A 12 2.71 0.00 -4.93
CA TYR A 12 4.09 0.30 -5.30
C TYR A 12 4.19 1.36 -6.41
N GLU A 13 3.39 1.23 -7.46
CA GLU A 13 3.33 2.24 -8.51
C GLU A 13 2.81 3.56 -7.98
N MET A 14 1.82 3.53 -7.08
CA MET A 14 1.31 4.71 -6.42
C MET A 14 2.41 5.41 -5.60
N VAL A 15 3.17 4.70 -4.77
CA VAL A 15 4.27 5.29 -3.99
C VAL A 15 5.35 5.86 -4.92
N LYS A 16 5.63 5.21 -6.05
CA LYS A 16 6.54 5.76 -7.06
C LYS A 16 5.99 7.05 -7.68
N GLN A 17 4.69 7.11 -7.98
CA GLN A 17 4.01 8.30 -8.49
C GLN A 17 3.97 9.42 -7.44
N MET A 18 3.72 9.09 -6.17
CA MET A 18 3.80 10.04 -5.06
C MET A 18 5.18 10.73 -4.99
N GLY A 19 6.26 9.99 -5.19
CA GLY A 19 7.61 10.54 -5.31
C GLY A 19 7.98 11.49 -4.18
N ARG A 20 8.13 12.78 -4.48
CA ARG A 20 8.53 13.85 -3.56
C ARG A 20 7.37 14.79 -3.29
N GLY A 21 7.05 15.00 -2.02
CA GLY A 21 5.90 15.82 -1.64
C GLY A 21 6.14 16.77 -0.49
N ILE A 22 5.08 17.47 -0.16
CA ILE A 22 5.05 18.47 0.89
C ILE A 22 3.73 18.36 1.67
N ASN A 23 3.76 18.63 2.97
CA ASN A 23 2.55 18.75 3.78
C ASN A 23 1.91 20.15 3.65
N LEU A 24 0.58 20.19 3.58
CA LEU A 24 -0.19 21.41 3.79
C LEU A 24 -0.51 21.54 5.30
N GLY A 25 0.52 21.67 6.11
CA GLY A 25 0.40 21.64 7.58
C GLY A 25 -0.30 22.88 8.14
N ASN A 26 -0.95 22.73 9.30
CA ASN A 26 -1.56 23.79 10.08
C ASN A 26 -2.71 24.58 9.39
N VAL A 27 -3.34 24.02 8.37
CA VAL A 27 -4.48 24.64 7.68
C VAL A 27 -5.79 23.99 8.11
N LEU A 28 -6.14 22.83 7.54
CA LEU A 28 -7.38 22.11 7.89
C LEU A 28 -7.25 21.29 9.19
N SER A 29 -6.04 21.05 9.65
CA SER A 29 -5.76 20.46 10.97
C SER A 29 -5.87 21.46 12.13
N ALA A 30 -5.91 22.76 11.84
CA ALA A 30 -6.17 23.77 12.87
C ALA A 30 -7.62 23.71 13.35
N PRO A 31 -7.95 24.05 14.61
CA PRO A 31 -9.34 24.07 15.11
C PRO A 31 -10.28 24.90 14.24
N VAL A 32 -9.77 25.99 13.67
CA VAL A 32 -10.46 26.82 12.65
C VAL A 32 -9.43 27.13 11.58
N GLU A 33 -9.79 26.95 10.32
CA GLU A 33 -8.93 27.33 9.20
C GLU A 33 -8.57 28.83 9.26
N GLY A 34 -7.30 29.14 9.01
CA GLY A 34 -6.81 30.52 9.12
C GLY A 34 -6.17 30.88 10.48
N ASN A 35 -6.41 30.06 11.54
CA ASN A 35 -5.87 30.35 12.88
C ASN A 35 -4.36 30.13 12.99
N TRP A 36 -3.90 28.92 12.59
CA TRP A 36 -2.49 28.56 12.72
C TRP A 36 -1.68 28.96 11.50
N SER A 37 -2.27 28.83 10.33
CA SER A 37 -1.71 29.21 9.06
C SER A 37 -2.77 29.93 8.23
N PRO A 38 -2.43 30.75 7.22
CA PRO A 38 -3.41 31.30 6.30
C PRO A 38 -4.27 30.20 5.67
N GLU A 39 -5.53 30.56 5.36
CA GLU A 39 -6.38 29.68 4.55
C GLU A 39 -5.68 29.31 3.25
N VAL A 40 -5.82 28.03 2.83
CA VAL A 40 -5.24 27.61 1.57
C VAL A 40 -6.08 28.05 0.39
N MET A 41 -5.40 28.41 -0.70
CA MET A 41 -5.99 28.82 -1.96
C MET A 41 -5.39 28.04 -3.12
N ALA A 42 -6.13 27.97 -4.24
CA ALA A 42 -5.70 27.25 -5.44
C ALA A 42 -4.25 27.55 -5.91
N PRO A 43 -3.74 28.79 -5.87
CA PRO A 43 -2.35 29.10 -6.24
C PRO A 43 -1.28 28.31 -5.48
N TYR A 44 -1.56 27.84 -4.25
CA TYR A 44 -0.63 26.99 -3.50
C TYR A 44 -0.30 25.71 -4.26
N PHE A 45 -1.30 25.02 -4.80
CA PHE A 45 -1.11 23.76 -5.52
C PHE A 45 -0.42 23.97 -6.88
N ILE A 46 -0.70 25.12 -7.53
CA ILE A 46 0.02 25.53 -8.75
C ILE A 46 1.52 25.69 -8.45
N ASP A 47 1.85 26.40 -7.35
CA ASP A 47 3.24 26.60 -6.93
C ASP A 47 3.94 25.26 -6.61
N VAL A 48 3.24 24.36 -5.91
CA VAL A 48 3.78 23.04 -5.52
C VAL A 48 4.08 22.18 -6.75
N ALA A 49 3.14 22.08 -7.68
CA ALA A 49 3.34 21.33 -8.92
C ALA A 49 4.42 21.97 -9.81
N ALA A 50 4.42 23.30 -9.95
CA ALA A 50 5.43 24.03 -10.73
C ALA A 50 6.84 23.91 -10.16
N ALA A 51 6.98 23.73 -8.83
CA ALA A 51 8.27 23.46 -8.19
C ALA A 51 8.81 22.06 -8.51
N GLY A 52 7.95 21.11 -8.88
CA GLY A 52 8.32 19.73 -9.18
C GLY A 52 7.98 18.72 -8.08
N PHE A 53 7.21 19.10 -7.06
CA PHE A 53 6.62 18.14 -6.14
C PHE A 53 5.51 17.35 -6.84
N THR A 54 5.30 16.12 -6.44
CA THR A 54 4.35 15.18 -7.07
C THR A 54 3.24 14.75 -6.14
N ASN A 55 3.33 15.04 -4.83
CA ASN A 55 2.25 14.81 -3.88
C ASN A 55 2.09 15.95 -2.88
N VAL A 56 0.86 16.06 -2.35
CA VAL A 56 0.54 16.91 -1.22
C VAL A 56 -0.23 16.11 -0.18
N ARG A 57 0.29 16.07 1.06
CA ARG A 57 -0.42 15.53 2.21
C ARG A 57 -1.17 16.66 2.90
N ILE A 58 -2.47 16.47 3.13
CA ILE A 58 -3.41 17.45 3.66
C ILE A 58 -3.92 16.96 5.02
N PRO A 59 -3.31 17.40 6.12
CA PRO A 59 -3.79 17.12 7.48
C PRO A 59 -5.15 17.76 7.74
N ILE A 60 -6.14 16.96 8.20
CA ILE A 60 -7.53 17.38 8.40
C ILE A 60 -8.01 16.99 9.79
N ASP A 61 -8.57 17.94 10.53
CA ASP A 61 -9.23 17.66 11.80
C ASP A 61 -10.74 17.51 11.59
N PHE A 62 -11.28 16.33 11.87
CA PHE A 62 -12.71 16.03 11.76
C PHE A 62 -13.44 16.09 13.10
N PHE A 63 -12.73 16.20 14.21
CA PHE A 63 -13.31 16.27 15.55
C PHE A 63 -13.73 17.70 15.94
N GLY A 64 -14.11 17.91 17.19
CA GLY A 64 -14.59 19.18 17.69
C GLY A 64 -15.91 19.59 17.04
N ALA A 65 -16.08 20.89 16.77
CA ALA A 65 -17.30 21.45 16.19
C ALA A 65 -17.59 21.01 14.72
N ARG A 66 -16.69 20.24 14.11
CA ARG A 66 -16.81 19.78 12.71
C ARG A 66 -17.65 18.51 12.57
N THR A 67 -17.80 17.76 13.67
CA THR A 67 -18.65 16.58 13.72
C THR A 67 -19.55 16.65 14.96
N THR A 68 -20.85 16.42 14.78
CA THR A 68 -21.80 16.35 15.89
C THR A 68 -21.49 15.18 16.82
N GLY A 69 -22.04 15.18 18.04
CA GLY A 69 -21.82 14.12 19.00
C GLY A 69 -20.44 14.24 19.63
N ASP A 70 -20.28 15.19 20.56
CA ASP A 70 -19.04 15.42 21.30
C ASP A 70 -18.72 14.25 22.22
N THR A 71 -17.56 13.63 22.01
CA THR A 71 -17.03 12.55 22.88
C THR A 71 -15.98 13.05 23.86
N SER A 72 -15.63 14.35 23.84
CA SER A 72 -14.61 14.97 24.71
C SER A 72 -15.05 15.12 26.18
N GLY A 73 -16.33 14.95 26.44
CA GLY A 73 -16.88 15.04 27.83
C GLY A 73 -16.26 14.08 28.83
N TYR A 74 -15.38 13.21 28.38
CA TYR A 74 -14.53 12.37 29.18
C TYR A 74 -13.13 12.99 29.23
N SER A 75 -12.86 13.89 30.12
CA SER A 75 -11.50 14.37 30.32
C SER A 75 -10.86 13.69 31.51
N SER A 76 -9.62 13.24 31.37
CA SER A 76 -8.77 12.71 32.42
C SER A 76 -8.66 13.64 33.62
N ALA A 77 -8.75 14.95 33.41
CA ALA A 77 -8.68 15.97 34.45
C ALA A 77 -9.92 16.00 35.35
N ALA A 78 -11.05 15.44 34.97
CA ALA A 78 -12.31 15.54 35.69
C ALA A 78 -12.76 14.24 36.38
N GLY A 79 -12.24 13.07 36.02
CA GLY A 79 -12.65 11.78 36.57
C GLY A 79 -14.15 11.47 36.44
N THR A 80 -14.84 12.21 35.58
CA THR A 80 -16.29 12.09 35.38
C THR A 80 -16.58 11.64 33.98
N ALA A 81 -17.35 10.55 33.88
CA ALA A 81 -17.95 10.16 32.64
C ALA A 81 -18.73 11.35 32.06
N GLY A 82 -18.24 11.93 30.99
CA GLY A 82 -18.99 12.91 30.24
C GLY A 82 -20.19 12.25 29.58
N ASN A 83 -21.15 13.04 29.20
CA ASN A 83 -22.30 12.59 28.44
C ASN A 83 -21.93 12.42 26.97
N TYR A 84 -21.09 11.42 26.64
CA TYR A 84 -21.02 10.99 25.27
C TYR A 84 -22.29 10.18 24.97
N THR A 85 -23.28 10.85 24.50
CA THR A 85 -24.58 10.27 24.18
C THR A 85 -24.76 10.32 22.68
N GLY A 86 -24.14 9.42 21.98
CA GLY A 86 -24.38 9.34 20.55
C GLY A 86 -24.35 7.88 20.12
N THR A 87 -25.18 7.55 19.18
CA THR A 87 -25.04 6.37 18.32
C THR A 87 -24.26 6.80 17.09
N SER A 88 -23.79 5.86 16.28
CA SER A 88 -23.11 6.16 15.01
C SER A 88 -23.90 7.10 14.08
N ASN A 89 -25.25 7.15 14.24
CA ASN A 89 -26.12 8.05 13.46
C ASN A 89 -26.11 9.51 13.96
N ASP A 90 -25.56 9.77 15.12
CA ASP A 90 -25.49 11.11 15.70
C ASP A 90 -24.17 11.82 15.38
N TYR A 91 -23.19 11.09 14.87
CA TYR A 91 -21.88 11.61 14.48
C TYR A 91 -21.91 12.07 13.01
N ILE A 92 -22.33 13.31 12.78
CA ILE A 92 -22.50 13.85 11.44
C ILE A 92 -21.44 14.92 11.18
N VAL A 93 -20.60 14.69 10.17
CA VAL A 93 -19.64 15.68 9.70
C VAL A 93 -20.37 16.84 9.01
N SER A 94 -19.98 18.07 9.31
CA SER A 94 -20.54 19.26 8.65
C SER A 94 -20.40 19.17 7.14
N SER A 95 -21.52 19.27 6.43
CA SER A 95 -21.54 19.21 4.96
C SER A 95 -20.72 20.36 4.34
N SER A 96 -20.80 21.57 4.90
CA SER A 96 -20.01 22.72 4.42
C SER A 96 -18.51 22.51 4.63
N TYR A 97 -18.13 21.76 5.66
CA TYR A 97 -16.72 21.41 5.87
C TYR A 97 -16.26 20.34 4.87
N LEU A 98 -17.10 19.35 4.58
CA LEU A 98 -16.79 18.39 3.51
C LEU A 98 -16.70 19.07 2.14
N ASP A 99 -17.57 20.06 1.86
CA ASP A 99 -17.51 20.86 0.62
C ASP A 99 -16.18 21.63 0.53
N ARG A 100 -15.70 22.17 1.66
CA ARG A 100 -14.39 22.84 1.73
C ARG A 100 -13.23 21.88 1.49
N ILE A 101 -13.27 20.71 2.11
CA ILE A 101 -12.26 19.67 1.92
C ILE A 101 -12.22 19.23 0.45
N GLU A 102 -13.37 18.97 -0.16
CA GLU A 102 -13.48 18.61 -1.57
C GLU A 102 -12.87 19.68 -2.48
N GLN A 103 -13.19 20.95 -2.24
CA GLN A 103 -12.58 22.06 -2.99
C GLN A 103 -11.05 22.06 -2.91
N VAL A 104 -10.48 21.78 -1.75
CA VAL A 104 -9.02 21.73 -1.56
C VAL A 104 -8.41 20.52 -2.26
N ILE A 105 -9.09 19.36 -2.19
CA ILE A 105 -8.70 18.14 -2.91
C ILE A 105 -8.70 18.40 -4.42
N ASP A 106 -9.78 18.98 -4.94
CA ASP A 106 -9.93 19.25 -6.38
C ASP A 106 -8.82 20.16 -6.89
N TRP A 107 -8.48 21.24 -6.16
CA TRP A 107 -7.37 22.10 -6.52
C TRP A 107 -6.03 21.38 -6.62
N SER A 108 -5.81 20.38 -5.78
CA SER A 108 -4.60 19.56 -5.80
C SER A 108 -4.61 18.59 -6.99
N LEU A 109 -5.70 17.85 -7.16
CA LEU A 109 -5.86 16.89 -8.25
C LEU A 109 -5.83 17.57 -9.63
N ASP A 110 -6.39 18.77 -9.76
CA ASP A 110 -6.36 19.57 -11.00
C ASP A 110 -4.94 19.94 -11.45
N GLN A 111 -3.97 19.92 -10.53
CA GLN A 111 -2.56 20.11 -10.85
C GLN A 111 -1.81 18.80 -11.14
N GLY A 112 -2.49 17.66 -11.13
CA GLY A 112 -1.88 16.34 -11.33
C GLY A 112 -1.08 15.86 -10.13
N LEU A 113 -1.34 16.41 -8.94
CA LEU A 113 -0.69 15.98 -7.70
C LEU A 113 -1.42 14.79 -7.10
N VAL A 114 -0.68 13.79 -6.62
CA VAL A 114 -1.25 12.79 -5.72
C VAL A 114 -1.62 13.48 -4.41
N THR A 115 -2.87 13.33 -4.01
CA THR A 115 -3.45 14.05 -2.88
C THR A 115 -3.73 13.07 -1.75
N ILE A 116 -3.17 13.30 -0.57
CA ILE A 116 -3.36 12.45 0.61
C ILE A 116 -4.17 13.26 1.63
N ILE A 117 -5.33 12.77 2.02
CA ILE A 117 -6.05 13.30 3.18
C ILE A 117 -5.75 12.44 4.40
N ASP A 118 -5.40 13.12 5.47
CA ASP A 118 -4.92 12.53 6.71
C ASP A 118 -5.80 12.94 7.88
N PHE A 119 -6.20 11.96 8.68
CA PHE A 119 -7.00 12.18 9.89
C PHE A 119 -6.12 12.71 11.02
N HIS A 120 -6.11 14.03 11.19
CA HIS A 120 -5.14 14.77 12.01
C HIS A 120 -5.87 15.80 12.90
N GLY A 121 -5.14 16.48 13.74
CA GLY A 121 -5.62 17.71 14.37
C GLY A 121 -5.62 17.69 15.89
N SER A 122 -5.87 18.88 16.44
CA SER A 122 -5.85 19.09 17.88
C SER A 122 -7.11 18.56 18.59
N ASN A 123 -8.26 18.59 17.89
CA ASN A 123 -9.48 18.04 18.47
C ASN A 123 -9.46 16.50 18.48
N LEU A 124 -8.85 15.86 17.47
CA LEU A 124 -8.56 14.43 17.53
C LEU A 124 -7.82 14.08 18.82
N LYS A 125 -6.76 14.83 19.13
CA LYS A 125 -5.95 14.60 20.34
C LYS A 125 -6.71 14.83 21.64
N SER A 126 -7.66 15.76 21.67
CA SER A 126 -8.43 16.08 22.87
C SER A 126 -9.66 15.23 23.09
N GLU A 127 -10.22 14.65 22.02
CA GLU A 127 -11.45 13.85 22.10
C GLU A 127 -11.21 12.35 22.06
N PHE A 128 -10.23 11.88 21.29
CA PHE A 128 -10.04 10.45 21.05
C PHE A 128 -9.25 9.80 22.20
N ILE A 129 -9.82 8.77 22.83
CA ILE A 129 -9.32 8.19 24.10
C ILE A 129 -7.86 7.73 24.03
N TYR A 130 -7.39 7.31 22.86
CA TYR A 130 -6.01 6.85 22.68
C TYR A 130 -4.96 7.96 22.86
N THR A 131 -5.41 9.20 23.03
CA THR A 131 -4.55 10.35 23.35
C THR A 131 -4.46 10.64 24.85
N PHE A 132 -5.26 9.95 25.67
CA PHE A 132 -5.28 10.14 27.11
C PHE A 132 -4.17 9.37 27.84
N ASP A 133 -3.97 9.73 29.12
CA ASP A 133 -3.01 9.05 29.99
C ASP A 133 -3.43 7.57 30.19
N PRO A 134 -2.51 6.59 29.98
CA PRO A 134 -2.81 5.18 30.19
C PRO A 134 -3.14 4.80 31.62
N GLY A 135 -2.97 5.71 32.57
CA GLY A 135 -3.42 5.53 33.97
C GLY A 135 -4.93 5.66 34.17
N GLU A 136 -5.65 6.22 33.19
CA GLU A 136 -7.10 6.38 33.25
C GLU A 136 -7.82 5.04 33.01
N SER A 137 -8.88 4.79 33.81
CA SER A 137 -9.64 3.53 33.73
C SER A 137 -10.28 3.33 32.37
N GLU A 138 -10.74 4.37 31.73
CA GLU A 138 -11.38 4.37 30.42
C GLU A 138 -10.44 3.98 29.31
N TYR A 139 -9.17 4.28 29.47
CA TYR A 139 -8.13 3.84 28.52
C TYR A 139 -7.75 2.38 28.74
N THR A 140 -7.60 1.98 30.02
CA THR A 140 -7.13 0.63 30.39
C THR A 140 -8.21 -0.44 30.22
N ASP A 141 -9.50 -0.07 30.31
CA ASP A 141 -10.62 -0.99 30.07
C ASP A 141 -10.96 -1.06 28.57
N PRO A 142 -10.68 -2.18 27.88
CA PRO A 142 -11.01 -2.35 26.48
C PRO A 142 -12.52 -2.28 26.18
N ASN A 143 -13.36 -2.46 27.20
CA ASN A 143 -14.82 -2.42 27.09
C ASN A 143 -15.40 -1.10 27.65
N SER A 144 -14.58 -0.09 27.86
CA SER A 144 -15.10 1.18 28.35
C SER A 144 -16.08 1.80 27.35
N ALA A 145 -17.14 2.42 27.87
CA ALA A 145 -18.13 3.10 27.06
C ALA A 145 -17.51 4.27 26.28
N LYS A 146 -16.47 4.90 26.83
CA LYS A 146 -15.70 5.96 26.14
C LYS A 146 -14.97 5.42 24.91
N ARG A 147 -14.23 4.32 25.03
CA ARG A 147 -13.55 3.69 23.89
C ARG A 147 -14.55 3.27 22.80
N ALA A 148 -15.68 2.71 23.18
CA ALA A 148 -16.74 2.34 22.25
C ALA A 148 -17.28 3.58 21.51
N ALA A 149 -17.58 4.66 22.22
CA ALA A 149 -18.08 5.90 21.61
C ALA A 149 -17.06 6.54 20.66
N ASP A 150 -15.79 6.60 21.05
CA ASP A 150 -14.73 7.15 20.22
C ASP A 150 -14.52 6.32 18.94
N ASN A 151 -14.48 5.00 19.04
CA ASN A 151 -14.37 4.12 17.89
C ASN A 151 -15.57 4.24 16.96
N ASP A 152 -16.78 4.35 17.50
CA ASP A 152 -18.01 4.54 16.72
C ASP A 152 -18.00 5.89 16.00
N LYS A 153 -17.57 6.96 16.68
CA LYS A 153 -17.40 8.28 16.06
C LYS A 153 -16.37 8.26 14.94
N PHE A 154 -15.22 7.64 15.18
CA PHE A 154 -14.14 7.54 14.21
C PHE A 154 -14.59 6.77 12.95
N ARG A 155 -15.27 5.63 13.12
CA ARG A 155 -15.87 4.86 12.01
C ARG A 155 -16.95 5.66 11.27
N ALA A 156 -17.82 6.37 11.99
CA ALA A 156 -18.90 7.16 11.39
C ALA A 156 -18.33 8.32 10.54
N ILE A 157 -17.27 8.95 10.99
CA ILE A 157 -16.57 9.99 10.21
C ILE A 157 -15.97 9.38 8.94
N TRP A 158 -15.21 8.27 9.07
CA TRP A 158 -14.62 7.61 7.90
C TRP A 158 -15.66 7.10 6.90
N ALA A 159 -16.81 6.61 7.38
CA ALA A 159 -17.89 6.20 6.48
C ALA A 159 -18.41 7.35 5.63
N GLN A 160 -18.55 8.55 6.22
CA GLN A 160 -19.00 9.76 5.50
C GLN A 160 -17.92 10.29 4.55
N VAL A 161 -16.65 10.30 4.98
CA VAL A 161 -15.51 10.70 4.15
C VAL A 161 -15.37 9.74 2.96
N ALA A 162 -15.39 8.45 3.22
CA ALA A 162 -15.28 7.43 2.18
C ALA A 162 -16.45 7.51 1.18
N ASP A 163 -17.69 7.69 1.66
CA ASP A 163 -18.87 7.82 0.77
C ASP A 163 -18.80 9.11 -0.06
N ARG A 164 -18.36 10.23 0.52
CA ARG A 164 -18.23 11.51 -0.19
C ARG A 164 -17.23 11.42 -1.34
N PHE A 165 -16.09 10.78 -1.12
CA PHE A 165 -14.97 10.79 -2.06
C PHE A 165 -14.80 9.51 -2.87
N LYS A 166 -15.73 8.55 -2.80
CA LYS A 166 -15.63 7.24 -3.48
C LYS A 166 -15.51 7.31 -5.00
N ASN A 167 -15.95 8.41 -5.62
CA ASN A 167 -15.90 8.60 -7.07
C ASN A 167 -14.75 9.52 -7.54
N HIS A 168 -13.93 10.02 -6.62
CA HIS A 168 -12.72 10.77 -6.97
C HIS A 168 -11.66 9.85 -7.57
N SER A 169 -10.69 10.45 -8.28
CA SER A 169 -9.54 9.78 -8.87
C SER A 169 -8.82 8.86 -7.86
N GLU A 170 -8.15 7.83 -8.35
CA GLU A 170 -7.25 6.98 -7.56
C GLU A 170 -6.03 7.76 -7.03
N ASP A 171 -5.74 8.94 -7.58
CA ASP A 171 -4.72 9.86 -7.08
C ASP A 171 -5.10 10.54 -5.75
N LEU A 172 -6.33 10.38 -5.29
CA LEU A 172 -6.73 10.71 -3.92
C LEU A 172 -6.50 9.49 -3.03
N LEU A 173 -5.65 9.61 -2.03
CA LEU A 173 -5.36 8.60 -1.03
C LEU A 173 -5.94 8.97 0.33
N PHE A 174 -6.22 7.96 1.14
CA PHE A 174 -6.68 8.12 2.52
C PHE A 174 -5.62 7.62 3.49
N GLU A 175 -5.25 8.43 4.48
CA GLU A 175 -4.40 8.03 5.60
C GLU A 175 -5.26 7.89 6.84
N VAL A 176 -5.30 6.68 7.39
CA VAL A 176 -6.27 6.29 8.44
C VAL A 176 -6.19 7.19 9.66
N ILE A 177 -5.00 7.47 10.13
CA ILE A 177 -4.72 8.35 11.26
C ILE A 177 -3.29 8.85 11.19
N ASN A 178 -3.06 10.10 11.57
CA ASN A 178 -1.75 10.74 11.58
C ASN A 178 -0.75 10.02 12.51
N GLU A 179 -0.65 10.48 13.70
CA GLU A 179 0.23 9.95 14.74
C GLU A 179 -0.66 9.39 15.85
N PRO A 180 -0.77 8.06 15.97
CA PRO A 180 -1.53 7.46 17.06
C PRO A 180 -0.79 7.72 18.36
N TYR A 181 -1.04 8.90 18.91
CA TYR A 181 -0.27 9.41 20.02
C TYR A 181 -0.32 8.48 21.23
N PHE A 182 0.86 8.08 21.61
CA PHE A 182 1.33 7.82 22.97
C PHE A 182 0.81 6.55 23.64
N HIS A 183 -0.38 6.06 23.32
CA HIS A 183 -0.97 5.00 24.15
C HIS A 183 -1.73 3.93 23.37
N MET A 184 -1.81 4.03 22.05
CA MET A 184 -2.37 2.94 21.25
C MET A 184 -1.39 1.76 21.24
N SER A 185 -1.83 0.63 21.77
CA SER A 185 -1.06 -0.59 21.63
C SER A 185 -1.03 -1.06 20.17
N LYS A 186 -0.08 -1.94 19.84
CA LYS A 186 -0.05 -2.61 18.54
C LYS A 186 -1.42 -3.21 18.18
N SER A 187 -2.04 -3.94 19.11
CA SER A 187 -3.33 -4.58 18.91
C SER A 187 -4.47 -3.59 18.69
N ASP A 188 -4.49 -2.45 19.40
CA ASP A 188 -5.50 -1.42 19.21
C ASP A 188 -5.37 -0.79 17.82
N MET A 189 -4.13 -0.54 17.39
CA MET A 189 -3.86 0.05 16.08
C MET A 189 -4.19 -0.90 14.93
N ASP A 190 -3.83 -2.18 15.07
CA ASP A 190 -4.18 -3.22 14.08
C ASP A 190 -5.70 -3.36 13.95
N THR A 191 -6.44 -3.31 15.06
CA THR A 191 -7.91 -3.32 15.08
C THR A 191 -8.47 -2.08 14.37
N LEU A 192 -7.95 -0.88 14.67
CA LEU A 192 -8.40 0.36 14.06
C LEU A 192 -8.15 0.34 12.54
N ASN A 193 -6.95 -0.05 12.10
CA ASN A 193 -6.62 -0.17 10.69
C ASN A 193 -7.56 -1.14 9.96
N THR A 194 -7.79 -2.33 10.54
CA THR A 194 -8.69 -3.35 9.96
C THR A 194 -10.11 -2.82 9.82
N ASP A 195 -10.64 -2.19 10.86
CA ASP A 195 -12.00 -1.66 10.89
C ASP A 195 -12.17 -0.54 9.84
N ILE A 196 -11.22 0.39 9.76
CA ILE A 196 -11.33 1.52 8.84
C ILE A 196 -11.09 1.08 7.39
N LEU A 197 -10.15 0.17 7.14
CA LEU A 197 -10.01 -0.45 5.82
C LEU A 197 -11.34 -1.09 5.36
N ALA A 198 -12.01 -1.85 6.23
CA ALA A 198 -13.31 -2.44 5.91
C ALA A 198 -14.38 -1.37 5.60
N VAL A 199 -14.43 -0.27 6.34
CA VAL A 199 -15.33 0.86 6.09
C VAL A 199 -15.05 1.48 4.71
N ILE A 200 -13.79 1.76 4.40
CA ILE A 200 -13.39 2.36 3.13
C ILE A 200 -13.74 1.40 1.98
N ARG A 201 -13.31 0.14 2.03
CA ARG A 201 -13.57 -0.86 0.98
C ARG A 201 -15.07 -1.08 0.75
N GLY A 202 -15.84 -1.13 1.84
CA GLY A 202 -17.30 -1.32 1.81
C GLY A 202 -18.10 -0.14 1.22
N SER A 203 -17.53 1.04 1.11
CA SER A 203 -18.20 2.24 0.58
C SER A 203 -18.39 2.23 -0.95
N GLY A 204 -17.69 1.35 -1.66
CA GLY A 204 -17.78 1.16 -3.11
C GLY A 204 -17.06 2.24 -3.94
N GLY A 205 -17.36 2.31 -5.24
CA GLY A 205 -16.66 3.20 -6.18
C GLY A 205 -15.17 2.86 -6.28
N SER A 206 -14.32 3.86 -6.44
CA SER A 206 -12.85 3.71 -6.47
C SER A 206 -12.27 3.23 -5.14
N ASN A 207 -13.03 3.28 -4.04
CA ASN A 207 -12.52 2.91 -2.72
C ASN A 207 -12.25 1.40 -2.57
N GLY A 208 -12.82 0.56 -3.42
CA GLY A 208 -12.51 -0.87 -3.46
C GLY A 208 -11.02 -1.17 -3.66
N THR A 209 -10.33 -0.28 -4.37
CA THR A 209 -8.93 -0.41 -4.78
C THR A 209 -8.11 0.88 -4.57
N ARG A 210 -8.69 1.85 -3.88
CA ARG A 210 -7.98 3.07 -3.50
C ARG A 210 -6.81 2.74 -2.57
N ASN A 211 -5.64 3.28 -2.84
CA ASN A 211 -4.50 3.14 -1.95
C ASN A 211 -4.78 3.84 -0.60
N VAL A 212 -4.60 3.09 0.49
CA VAL A 212 -4.83 3.55 1.86
C VAL A 212 -3.53 3.46 2.65
N ILE A 213 -3.22 4.52 3.36
CA ILE A 213 -2.00 4.64 4.16
C ILE A 213 -2.33 4.28 5.61
N ILE A 214 -1.54 3.39 6.19
CA ILE A 214 -1.67 2.92 7.57
C ILE A 214 -0.37 3.04 8.34
N THR A 215 -0.47 3.21 9.65
CA THR A 215 0.66 3.17 10.57
C THR A 215 0.42 2.13 11.66
N GLY A 216 1.45 1.74 12.39
CA GLY A 216 1.35 0.77 13.49
C GLY A 216 1.65 1.38 14.85
N GLY A 217 1.24 0.68 15.89
CA GLY A 217 1.69 0.84 17.27
C GLY A 217 1.64 2.23 17.87
N THR A 218 2.57 2.45 18.77
CA THR A 218 2.71 3.69 19.54
C THR A 218 3.60 4.69 18.84
N GLY A 219 3.09 5.89 18.60
CA GLY A 219 3.83 6.96 17.95
C GLY A 219 3.91 6.77 16.43
N ALA A 220 4.68 7.63 15.78
CA ALA A 220 4.80 7.63 14.32
C ALA A 220 6.25 7.52 13.84
N SER A 221 7.19 7.15 14.71
CA SER A 221 8.62 7.00 14.37
C SER A 221 8.85 5.85 13.39
N HIS A 222 10.11 5.67 12.98
CA HIS A 222 10.54 4.54 12.15
C HIS A 222 10.15 3.16 12.72
N GLU A 223 9.86 3.05 14.02
CA GLU A 223 9.42 1.82 14.66
C GLU A 223 7.93 1.51 14.40
N ALA A 224 7.13 2.50 14.03
CA ALA A 224 5.68 2.34 13.87
C ALA A 224 5.31 1.31 12.78
N PRO A 225 5.82 1.36 11.55
CA PRO A 225 5.49 0.36 10.54
C PRO A 225 5.90 -1.06 10.95
N LEU A 226 6.98 -1.22 11.73
CA LEU A 226 7.44 -2.52 12.21
C LEU A 226 6.44 -3.22 13.13
N GLN A 227 5.45 -2.48 13.62
CA GLN A 227 4.41 -2.97 14.52
C GLN A 227 3.11 -3.36 13.81
N ILE A 228 2.96 -3.09 12.50
CA ILE A 228 1.77 -3.49 11.74
C ILE A 228 1.66 -5.01 11.68
N ASP A 229 0.44 -5.56 11.89
CA ASP A 229 0.20 -6.99 11.70
C ASP A 229 0.29 -7.33 10.20
N PRO A 230 1.19 -8.24 9.79
CA PRO A 230 1.31 -8.65 8.39
C PRO A 230 0.02 -9.20 7.77
N ASN A 231 -0.91 -9.72 8.58
CA ASN A 231 -2.19 -10.23 8.09
C ASN A 231 -3.09 -9.13 7.49
N ILE A 232 -3.00 -7.89 7.99
CA ILE A 232 -3.73 -6.75 7.42
C ILE A 232 -3.24 -6.46 6.01
N ILE A 233 -1.93 -6.56 5.81
CA ILE A 233 -1.26 -6.25 4.54
C ILE A 233 -1.48 -7.38 3.52
N SER A 234 -1.40 -8.64 3.95
CA SER A 234 -1.49 -9.78 3.05
C SER A 234 -2.86 -9.95 2.39
N GLY A 235 -3.91 -9.38 2.99
CA GLY A 235 -5.28 -9.46 2.49
C GLY A 235 -5.70 -8.28 1.59
N ASP A 236 -4.92 -7.20 1.58
CA ASP A 236 -5.23 -5.97 0.82
C ASP A 236 -3.96 -5.39 0.18
N THR A 237 -3.82 -5.55 -1.13
CA THR A 237 -2.65 -5.11 -1.89
C THR A 237 -2.62 -3.61 -2.20
N TYR A 238 -3.63 -2.85 -1.77
CA TYR A 238 -3.74 -1.40 -1.93
C TYR A 238 -3.48 -0.66 -0.61
N VAL A 239 -2.50 -1.15 0.15
CA VAL A 239 -2.09 -0.58 1.44
C VAL A 239 -0.65 -0.09 1.34
N ILE A 240 -0.39 1.06 1.96
CA ILE A 240 0.92 1.69 2.06
C ILE A 240 1.20 1.90 3.56
N ALA A 241 2.40 1.53 4.01
CA ALA A 241 2.82 1.80 5.38
C ALA A 241 3.43 3.20 5.50
N THR A 242 3.20 3.89 6.62
CA THR A 242 3.80 5.22 6.86
C THR A 242 4.54 5.30 8.17
N PHE A 243 5.51 6.21 8.20
CA PHE A 243 6.20 6.65 9.40
C PHE A 243 6.62 8.12 9.29
N HIS A 244 6.98 8.73 10.43
CA HIS A 244 7.52 10.09 10.50
C HIS A 244 8.94 10.07 11.03
N TYR A 245 9.73 11.11 10.69
CA TYR A 245 11.11 11.17 11.13
C TYR A 245 11.52 12.58 11.59
N TYR A 246 11.59 12.77 12.89
CA TYR A 246 12.00 14.04 13.51
C TYR A 246 13.23 13.88 14.45
N GLN A 247 13.93 12.77 14.35
CA GLN A 247 15.10 12.52 15.20
C GLN A 247 16.40 13.12 14.60
N PRO A 248 17.24 13.75 15.45
CA PRO A 248 17.06 13.99 16.87
C PRO A 248 16.17 15.24 17.15
N PHE A 249 15.24 15.13 18.10
CA PHE A 249 14.30 16.22 18.40
C PHE A 249 14.94 17.49 18.90
N ASP A 250 16.08 17.41 19.59
CA ASP A 250 16.87 18.56 20.04
C ASP A 250 17.44 19.38 18.89
N PHE A 251 17.58 18.79 17.70
CA PHE A 251 17.91 19.51 16.48
C PHE A 251 16.64 19.93 15.71
N THR A 252 15.76 19.01 15.39
CA THR A 252 14.62 19.27 14.51
C THR A 252 13.57 20.22 15.11
N SER A 253 13.58 20.38 16.44
CA SER A 253 12.74 21.29 17.21
C SER A 253 13.61 22.18 18.12
N SER A 254 14.76 22.59 17.66
CA SER A 254 15.76 23.36 18.42
C SER A 254 15.31 24.80 18.77
N SER A 255 14.23 25.28 18.15
CA SER A 255 13.59 26.55 18.55
C SER A 255 12.73 26.43 19.81
N ALA A 256 12.60 25.26 20.41
CA ALA A 256 11.85 25.04 21.66
C ALA A 256 12.75 25.24 22.90
N ASP A 257 12.16 25.74 23.99
CA ASP A 257 12.81 26.23 25.22
C ASP A 257 13.84 25.31 25.90
N SER A 258 13.88 24.03 25.61
CA SER A 258 14.80 23.07 26.21
C SER A 258 15.70 22.36 25.20
N ARG A 259 15.73 22.82 23.98
CA ARG A 259 16.42 22.17 22.87
C ARG A 259 17.36 23.15 22.22
N ASP A 260 18.65 22.88 22.26
CA ASP A 260 19.70 23.81 21.87
C ASP A 260 20.71 23.22 20.86
N ASN A 261 20.36 22.10 20.23
CA ASN A 261 21.22 21.53 19.19
C ASN A 261 20.99 22.21 17.83
N GLU A 262 21.92 23.06 17.44
CA GLU A 262 21.83 23.86 16.21
C GLU A 262 22.45 23.19 14.99
N SER A 263 23.17 22.08 15.19
CA SER A 263 23.93 21.41 14.12
C SER A 263 23.57 19.95 13.94
N TRP A 264 23.61 19.50 12.69
CA TRP A 264 23.37 18.12 12.29
C TRP A 264 24.24 17.77 11.06
N GLY A 265 24.51 16.47 10.87
CA GLY A 265 25.16 15.96 9.70
C GLY A 265 26.54 15.35 9.98
N SER A 266 26.86 15.09 11.24
CA SER A 266 28.01 14.27 11.61
C SER A 266 27.88 12.85 11.03
N VAL A 267 28.96 12.09 11.00
CA VAL A 267 28.93 10.68 10.59
C VAL A 267 27.95 9.89 11.44
N GLN A 268 27.94 10.13 12.75
CA GLN A 268 27.04 9.45 13.68
C GLN A 268 25.56 9.76 13.39
N ASP A 269 25.23 11.01 13.08
CA ASP A 269 23.84 11.40 12.73
C ASP A 269 23.35 10.67 11.50
N LYS A 270 24.22 10.63 10.47
CA LYS A 270 23.92 9.99 9.18
C LYS A 270 23.82 8.47 9.31
N ASP A 271 24.73 7.84 10.03
CA ASP A 271 24.74 6.40 10.28
C ASP A 271 23.49 5.96 11.04
N LEU A 272 23.08 6.74 12.05
CA LEU A 272 21.88 6.44 12.84
C LEU A 272 20.60 6.53 11.99
N LEU A 273 20.49 7.59 11.17
CA LEU A 273 19.35 7.73 10.25
C LEU A 273 19.33 6.58 9.24
N THR A 274 20.48 6.28 8.63
CA THR A 274 20.61 5.19 7.65
C THR A 274 20.19 3.86 8.26
N THR A 275 20.65 3.54 9.47
CA THR A 275 20.29 2.30 10.18
C THR A 275 18.76 2.20 10.39
N ARG A 276 18.13 3.26 10.84
CA ARG A 276 16.68 3.28 11.07
C ARG A 276 15.87 3.12 9.78
N PHE A 277 16.32 3.74 8.70
CA PHE A 277 15.66 3.58 7.38
C PHE A 277 15.89 2.18 6.81
N ASP A 278 17.04 1.55 7.08
CA ASP A 278 17.30 0.16 6.71
C ASP A 278 16.42 -0.84 7.46
N GLU A 279 16.10 -0.56 8.74
CA GLU A 279 15.14 -1.36 9.50
C GLU A 279 13.74 -1.32 8.85
N VAL A 280 13.26 -0.12 8.50
CA VAL A 280 11.97 0.05 7.80
C VAL A 280 12.02 -0.62 6.43
N PHE A 281 13.08 -0.43 5.66
CA PHE A 281 13.25 -1.03 4.34
C PHE A 281 13.25 -2.56 4.39
N THR A 282 13.96 -3.13 5.36
CA THR A 282 14.01 -4.58 5.56
C THR A 282 12.63 -5.13 5.91
N TRP A 283 11.92 -4.47 6.82
CA TRP A 283 10.57 -4.86 7.18
C TRP A 283 9.61 -4.76 5.98
N ALA A 284 9.65 -3.65 5.25
CA ALA A 284 8.82 -3.38 4.09
C ALA A 284 9.01 -4.44 3.00
N THR A 285 10.26 -4.79 2.70
CA THR A 285 10.63 -5.82 1.73
C THR A 285 10.14 -7.20 2.17
N ASN A 286 10.34 -7.56 3.43
CA ASN A 286 9.92 -8.86 3.97
C ASN A 286 8.40 -9.05 3.98
N ASN A 287 7.64 -7.95 4.09
CA ASN A 287 6.18 -7.96 4.13
C ASN A 287 5.54 -7.56 2.79
N ASN A 288 6.34 -7.27 1.78
CA ASN A 288 5.89 -6.83 0.46
C ASN A 288 4.91 -5.66 0.53
N ILE A 289 5.29 -4.60 1.24
CA ILE A 289 4.51 -3.38 1.39
C ILE A 289 5.36 -2.15 1.05
N PRO A 290 4.86 -1.21 0.23
CA PRO A 290 5.57 0.05 0.00
C PRO A 290 5.42 1.02 1.16
N VAL A 291 6.33 1.99 1.24
CA VAL A 291 6.44 2.90 2.38
C VAL A 291 6.36 4.36 1.95
N PHE A 292 5.68 5.13 2.76
CA PHE A 292 5.59 6.58 2.68
C PHE A 292 6.17 7.23 3.95
N LEU A 293 7.14 8.12 3.80
CA LEU A 293 7.61 8.98 4.88
C LEU A 293 6.67 10.20 4.97
N GLY A 294 5.66 10.11 5.82
CA GLY A 294 4.56 11.07 5.89
C GLY A 294 4.96 12.46 6.37
N GLU A 295 5.93 12.51 7.29
CA GLU A 295 6.44 13.78 7.80
C GLU A 295 7.93 13.70 8.17
N PHE A 296 8.65 14.76 7.89
CA PHE A 296 9.97 15.07 8.44
C PHE A 296 10.28 16.55 8.23
N GLY A 297 11.18 17.10 9.02
CA GLY A 297 11.59 18.48 8.87
C GLY A 297 12.32 19.00 10.10
N ALA A 298 12.98 20.13 9.95
CA ALA A 298 13.65 20.84 11.03
C ALA A 298 13.15 22.28 11.11
N ASP A 299 13.27 22.88 12.29
CA ASP A 299 12.89 24.26 12.51
C ASP A 299 13.61 25.22 11.55
N ASN A 300 13.02 26.39 11.34
CA ASN A 300 13.62 27.44 10.55
C ASN A 300 14.93 27.90 11.19
N THR A 301 15.90 28.23 10.36
CA THR A 301 17.20 28.74 10.80
C THR A 301 17.01 29.90 11.79
N GLY A 302 17.67 29.83 12.94
CA GLY A 302 17.55 30.79 14.01
C GLY A 302 16.13 30.92 14.59
N GLY A 303 15.24 29.92 14.41
CA GLY A 303 13.85 29.98 14.85
C GLY A 303 12.99 31.00 14.14
N TYR A 304 13.38 31.46 12.96
CA TYR A 304 12.76 32.55 12.24
C TYR A 304 11.31 32.29 11.83
N LYS A 305 10.43 33.28 12.02
CA LYS A 305 9.03 33.26 11.59
C LYS A 305 8.83 34.17 10.40
N TYR A 306 8.49 33.61 9.26
CA TYR A 306 8.35 34.32 8.00
C TYR A 306 7.19 35.31 7.98
N SER A 307 6.12 35.08 8.77
CA SER A 307 4.96 35.97 8.84
C SER A 307 5.21 37.30 9.53
N THR A 308 6.15 37.34 10.45
CA THR A 308 6.44 38.55 11.26
C THR A 308 7.82 39.10 11.01
N GLY A 309 8.71 38.33 10.42
CA GLY A 309 10.11 38.67 10.28
C GLY A 309 10.89 38.64 11.60
N ASP A 310 10.28 38.07 12.65
CA ASP A 310 10.91 38.01 13.95
C ASP A 310 11.69 36.70 14.12
N LEU A 311 12.84 36.81 14.76
CA LEU A 311 13.51 35.66 15.35
C LEU A 311 12.68 35.18 16.56
N ASN A 312 12.51 33.88 16.69
CA ASN A 312 11.86 33.31 17.85
C ASN A 312 12.83 33.40 19.04
N THR A 313 12.77 34.50 19.79
CA THR A 313 13.57 34.64 20.99
C THR A 313 13.07 33.65 22.03
N ILE A 314 13.88 32.67 22.38
CA ILE A 314 13.60 31.75 23.47
C ILE A 314 13.89 32.48 24.77
N SER A 315 12.85 32.89 25.46
CA SER A 315 13.01 33.51 26.78
C SER A 315 13.40 32.44 27.79
N GLY A 316 14.65 32.49 28.27
CA GLY A 316 15.13 31.62 29.32
C GLY A 316 16.24 30.64 28.97
N ASN A 317 16.79 30.74 27.79
CA ASN A 317 17.94 29.92 27.42
C ASN A 317 19.18 30.29 28.26
N ALA A 318 19.57 29.38 29.18
CA ALA A 318 20.70 29.55 30.08
C ALA A 318 22.07 29.63 29.36
N SER A 319 22.13 29.29 28.09
CA SER A 319 23.35 29.28 27.28
C SER A 319 23.66 30.61 26.58
N GLY A 320 22.76 31.59 26.69
CA GLY A 320 22.97 32.94 26.14
C GLY A 320 22.82 33.07 24.63
N PHE A 321 22.27 32.05 23.95
CA PHE A 321 21.86 32.13 22.56
C PHE A 321 20.47 32.74 22.49
N ALA A 322 20.34 33.90 21.88
CA ALA A 322 19.07 34.64 21.79
C ALA A 322 18.10 33.99 20.80
N ASP A 323 18.56 33.09 19.94
CA ASP A 323 17.90 32.73 18.70
C ASP A 323 17.99 31.21 18.50
N GLY A 324 17.21 30.42 19.22
CA GLY A 324 17.12 28.96 19.02
C GLY A 324 16.72 28.60 17.59
N GLY A 325 17.16 27.43 17.15
CA GLY A 325 16.90 26.92 15.83
C GLY A 325 18.18 26.51 15.12
N PRO A 326 18.09 25.67 14.08
CA PRO A 326 19.26 25.11 13.41
C PRO A 326 20.04 26.18 12.64
N ASP A 327 21.35 25.95 12.48
CA ASP A 327 22.09 26.66 11.45
C ASP A 327 21.60 26.21 10.05
N ASN A 328 21.70 27.10 9.06
CA ASN A 328 21.13 26.85 7.74
C ASN A 328 21.80 25.67 7.00
N VAL A 329 23.10 25.47 7.18
CA VAL A 329 23.83 24.39 6.52
C VAL A 329 23.34 23.04 7.03
N SER A 330 23.20 22.89 8.33
CA SER A 330 22.68 21.68 8.97
C SER A 330 21.21 21.44 8.63
N ARG A 331 20.38 22.51 8.60
CA ARG A 331 18.98 22.42 8.21
C ARG A 331 18.81 21.90 6.78
N VAL A 332 19.52 22.48 5.83
CA VAL A 332 19.47 22.07 4.41
C VAL A 332 20.00 20.65 4.26
N GLU A 333 21.12 20.32 4.93
CA GLU A 333 21.71 18.98 4.86
C GLU A 333 20.80 17.92 5.46
N PHE A 334 20.08 18.21 6.56
CA PHE A 334 19.08 17.30 7.13
C PHE A 334 17.98 16.99 6.10
N HIS A 335 17.36 18.02 5.50
CA HIS A 335 16.32 17.81 4.51
C HIS A 335 16.82 17.05 3.29
N ARG A 336 18.02 17.40 2.80
CA ARG A 336 18.66 16.73 1.68
C ARG A 336 18.91 15.25 1.97
N PHE A 337 19.51 14.94 3.13
CA PHE A 337 19.92 13.58 3.45
C PHE A 337 18.72 12.69 3.77
N VAL A 338 17.70 13.18 4.50
CA VAL A 338 16.45 12.45 4.74
C VAL A 338 15.76 12.12 3.41
N ALA A 339 15.61 13.11 2.53
CA ALA A 339 15.00 12.91 1.21
C ALA A 339 15.79 11.91 0.36
N GLU A 340 17.13 12.02 0.36
CA GLU A 340 18.01 11.09 -0.34
C GLU A 340 17.84 9.65 0.16
N GLN A 341 17.88 9.46 1.47
CA GLN A 341 17.78 8.14 2.07
C GLN A 341 16.39 7.52 1.88
N ALA A 342 15.33 8.32 1.87
CA ALA A 342 13.97 7.87 1.54
C ALA A 342 13.89 7.42 0.08
N ILE A 343 14.23 8.30 -0.86
CA ILE A 343 14.12 8.02 -2.30
C ILE A 343 15.00 6.85 -2.73
N ASN A 344 16.22 6.74 -2.20
CA ASN A 344 17.13 5.63 -2.54
C ASN A 344 16.61 4.25 -2.08
N ARG A 345 15.67 4.21 -1.13
CA ARG A 345 14.98 2.98 -0.70
C ARG A 345 13.61 2.79 -1.33
N GLY A 346 13.21 3.67 -2.23
CA GLY A 346 11.88 3.63 -2.82
C GLY A 346 10.78 4.10 -1.87
N PHE A 347 11.09 4.90 -0.86
CA PHE A 347 10.09 5.57 -0.05
C PHE A 347 9.71 6.89 -0.70
N SER A 348 8.43 7.10 -0.97
CA SER A 348 7.95 8.45 -1.22
C SER A 348 7.94 9.25 0.09
N PHE A 349 7.87 10.56 -0.01
CA PHE A 349 7.81 11.40 1.17
C PHE A 349 6.94 12.64 1.02
N ALA A 350 6.52 13.23 2.16
CA ALA A 350 6.03 14.59 2.25
C ALA A 350 6.75 15.34 3.37
N ALA A 351 7.56 16.33 3.00
CA ALA A 351 8.25 17.17 3.98
C ALA A 351 7.25 18.05 4.73
N TRP A 352 7.46 18.25 6.03
CA TRP A 352 6.55 19.03 6.86
C TRP A 352 6.71 20.52 6.62
N ASP A 353 5.67 21.16 6.07
CA ASP A 353 5.52 22.60 5.94
C ASP A 353 4.34 23.09 6.76
N SER A 354 4.61 23.70 7.89
CA SER A 354 3.58 24.24 8.80
C SER A 354 3.17 25.68 8.45
N GLY A 355 3.69 26.19 7.34
CA GLY A 355 3.38 27.53 6.84
C GLY A 355 4.13 28.66 7.56
N PRO A 356 3.93 29.90 7.12
CA PRO A 356 4.79 31.04 7.47
C PRO A 356 4.63 31.55 8.89
N LYS A 357 3.54 31.20 9.58
CA LYS A 357 3.32 31.59 11.00
C LYS A 357 4.04 30.67 11.98
N SER A 358 4.66 29.61 11.48
CA SER A 358 5.32 28.60 12.29
C SER A 358 6.84 28.65 12.12
N ASN A 359 7.53 27.82 12.91
CA ASN A 359 8.98 27.64 12.86
C ASN A 359 9.45 26.55 11.91
N LYS A 360 8.55 25.86 11.17
CA LYS A 360 8.87 24.91 10.10
C LYS A 360 8.20 25.35 8.81
N THR A 361 8.90 26.12 7.99
CA THR A 361 8.36 26.70 6.76
C THR A 361 9.21 26.28 5.56
N ILE A 362 8.54 25.80 4.52
CA ILE A 362 9.13 25.52 3.21
C ILE A 362 8.48 26.41 2.15
N HIS A 363 7.15 26.55 2.18
CA HIS A 363 6.38 27.43 1.31
C HIS A 363 5.75 28.57 2.12
N LYS A 364 6.02 29.80 1.72
CA LYS A 364 5.57 31.01 2.45
C LYS A 364 4.12 31.40 2.16
N ARG A 365 3.44 30.63 1.32
CA ARG A 365 2.03 30.72 0.92
C ARG A 365 1.59 32.06 0.32
N ARG A 366 0.64 31.99 -0.59
CA ARG A 366 0.03 33.17 -1.24
C ARG A 366 -1.38 33.42 -0.68
N ASP A 367 -1.84 34.66 -0.76
CA ASP A 367 -3.23 34.98 -0.48
C ASP A 367 -4.15 34.74 -1.69
N ASN A 368 -5.43 35.07 -1.51
CA ASN A 368 -6.48 34.93 -2.52
C ASN A 368 -6.24 35.74 -3.79
N SER A 369 -5.43 36.80 -3.72
CA SER A 369 -5.07 37.63 -4.87
C SER A 369 -3.87 37.08 -5.64
N GLY A 370 -3.27 35.97 -5.15
CA GLY A 370 -2.00 35.45 -5.64
C GLY A 370 -0.80 36.25 -5.15
N THR A 371 -1.01 37.20 -4.25
CA THR A 371 0.05 37.99 -3.64
C THR A 371 0.58 37.28 -2.41
N VAL A 372 1.88 37.27 -2.23
CA VAL A 372 2.48 36.81 -1.00
C VAL A 372 2.28 37.91 0.06
N ASN A 373 1.37 37.68 1.00
CA ASN A 373 0.98 38.61 2.06
C ASN A 373 2.00 38.74 3.19
N PHE A 374 3.22 38.31 2.94
CA PHE A 374 4.31 38.52 3.88
C PHE A 374 5.15 39.65 3.34
N ASN A 375 5.66 40.50 4.23
CA ASN A 375 6.65 41.50 3.90
C ASN A 375 7.92 40.82 3.36
N ILE A 376 7.82 40.20 2.17
CA ILE A 376 8.93 39.55 1.50
C ILE A 376 10.05 40.56 1.23
N ASP A 377 9.69 41.82 1.02
CA ASP A 377 10.64 42.92 0.78
C ASP A 377 11.62 43.14 1.96
N ASN A 378 11.28 42.68 3.16
CA ASN A 378 12.12 42.75 4.35
C ASN A 378 12.71 41.39 4.75
N PHE A 379 12.65 40.42 3.88
CA PHE A 379 12.99 39.05 4.16
C PHE A 379 14.49 38.86 4.13
N SER A 380 15.08 38.70 5.30
CA SER A 380 16.50 38.39 5.44
C SER A 380 16.64 36.94 5.89
N VAL A 381 17.17 36.06 5.05
CA VAL A 381 17.67 34.78 5.53
C VAL A 381 18.92 35.08 6.33
N ILE A 382 18.81 34.93 7.64
CA ILE A 382 19.95 35.04 8.53
C ILE A 382 20.65 33.69 8.49
N SER A 383 21.79 33.62 7.82
CA SER A 383 22.68 32.47 8.02
C SER A 383 23.41 32.71 9.35
N TYR A 384 22.86 32.11 10.40
CA TYR A 384 23.48 32.15 11.72
C TYR A 384 24.60 31.13 11.78
N ASN A 385 25.80 31.59 12.10
CA ASN A 385 26.86 30.71 12.53
C ASN A 385 27.10 30.95 14.05
N PRO A 386 26.70 30.01 14.93
CA PRO A 386 26.82 30.18 16.37
C PRO A 386 28.23 30.43 16.85
N LYS A 387 29.22 30.10 16.03
CA LYS A 387 30.66 30.35 16.31
C LYS A 387 31.18 31.64 15.71
N ASN A 388 30.37 32.38 14.98
CA ASN A 388 30.79 33.58 14.29
C ASN A 388 29.69 34.64 14.33
N THR A 389 29.91 35.73 15.02
CA THR A 389 28.94 36.85 15.21
C THR A 389 28.64 37.63 13.92
N ASN A 390 29.09 37.18 12.77
CA ASN A 390 28.77 37.79 11.48
C ASN A 390 27.47 37.18 10.91
N ILE A 391 26.36 37.84 11.16
CA ILE A 391 25.09 37.58 10.55
C ILE A 391 25.16 38.14 9.12
N SER A 392 25.16 37.27 8.11
CA SER A 392 24.97 37.71 6.72
C SER A 392 23.48 37.67 6.39
N THR A 393 22.91 38.80 6.10
CA THR A 393 21.52 38.94 5.67
C THR A 393 21.45 38.77 4.16
N VAL A 394 20.82 37.70 3.68
CA VAL A 394 20.46 37.55 2.27
C VAL A 394 18.98 37.88 2.13
N VAL A 395 18.65 38.87 1.30
CA VAL A 395 17.25 39.19 0.98
C VAL A 395 16.73 38.10 0.03
N ASP A 396 15.79 37.29 0.49
CA ASP A 396 15.11 36.29 -0.30
C ASP A 396 13.68 36.75 -0.60
N THR A 397 13.38 37.01 -1.86
CA THR A 397 12.05 37.45 -2.36
C THR A 397 11.21 36.26 -2.85
N SER A 398 11.74 35.03 -2.81
CA SER A 398 11.03 33.82 -3.24
C SER A 398 9.86 33.49 -2.31
N ILE A 399 8.81 32.87 -2.88
CA ILE A 399 7.75 32.23 -2.08
C ILE A 399 8.21 30.94 -1.41
N TRP A 400 9.36 30.43 -1.79
CA TRP A 400 9.99 29.23 -1.24
C TRP A 400 11.15 29.58 -0.33
N VAL A 401 11.42 28.71 0.61
CA VAL A 401 12.74 28.58 1.23
C VAL A 401 13.57 27.74 0.25
N GLU A 402 14.21 28.44 -0.70
CA GLU A 402 14.72 27.85 -1.94
C GLU A 402 15.73 26.74 -1.71
N ASP A 403 16.69 26.94 -0.80
CA ASP A 403 17.73 25.96 -0.50
C ASP A 403 17.18 24.66 0.10
N VAL A 404 16.15 24.73 0.93
CA VAL A 404 15.43 23.56 1.46
C VAL A 404 14.61 22.88 0.37
N LYS A 405 13.86 23.67 -0.42
CA LYS A 405 13.09 23.15 -1.56
C LYS A 405 13.99 22.40 -2.55
N ASP A 406 15.11 23.03 -2.93
CA ASP A 406 16.05 22.42 -3.87
C ASP A 406 16.71 21.16 -3.30
N ALA A 407 17.03 21.15 -2.02
CA ALA A 407 17.54 19.95 -1.32
C ALA A 407 16.54 18.78 -1.37
N LEU A 408 15.25 19.05 -1.19
CA LEU A 408 14.20 18.04 -1.26
C LEU A 408 14.01 17.48 -2.67
N LEU A 409 14.03 18.34 -3.69
CA LEU A 409 13.72 17.98 -5.07
C LEU A 409 14.90 17.33 -5.81
N SER A 410 16.13 17.68 -5.47
CA SER A 410 17.34 17.19 -6.16
C SER A 410 17.95 15.95 -5.54
N SER A 411 17.50 15.52 -4.37
CA SER A 411 18.16 14.46 -3.59
C SER A 411 17.64 13.07 -3.92
N GLY A 412 18.59 12.11 -3.97
CA GLY A 412 18.28 10.69 -4.15
C GLY A 412 17.93 10.30 -5.58
N THR A 413 18.15 9.02 -5.85
CA THR A 413 17.77 8.38 -7.12
C THR A 413 16.80 7.26 -6.80
N TRP A 414 15.65 7.25 -7.47
CA TRP A 414 14.67 6.19 -7.29
C TRP A 414 15.31 4.85 -7.67
N PRO A 415 15.20 3.80 -6.84
CA PRO A 415 15.77 2.52 -7.18
C PRO A 415 15.19 2.02 -8.50
N PRO A 416 16.02 1.50 -9.42
CA PRO A 416 15.55 1.00 -10.70
C PRO A 416 14.51 -0.12 -10.51
N CYS A 417 14.57 -0.78 -9.35
CA CYS A 417 13.73 -1.89 -8.99
C CYS A 417 13.01 -1.62 -7.68
N TYR A 418 11.79 -1.26 -7.84
CA TYR A 418 10.93 -0.93 -6.71
C TYR A 418 9.67 -1.78 -6.75
N GLY A 419 9.45 -2.52 -5.64
CA GLY A 419 8.32 -3.42 -5.51
C GLY A 419 8.54 -4.80 -6.13
N PRO A 420 7.53 -5.66 -6.05
CA PRO A 420 7.58 -7.02 -6.58
C PRO A 420 7.66 -7.07 -8.11
N GLY A 421 7.60 -5.92 -8.78
CA GLY A 421 7.45 -5.84 -10.22
C GLY A 421 6.02 -6.16 -10.69
N PRO A 422 5.79 -6.26 -12.00
CA PRO A 422 4.47 -6.55 -12.55
C PRO A 422 4.02 -8.00 -12.31
N ASP A 423 4.91 -8.86 -11.84
CA ASP A 423 4.61 -10.29 -11.63
C ASP A 423 4.12 -10.53 -10.19
N PRO A 424 3.03 -11.30 -10.01
CA PRO A 424 2.44 -11.53 -8.69
C PRO A 424 3.24 -12.46 -7.77
N ILE A 425 4.24 -13.19 -8.27
CA ILE A 425 5.00 -14.19 -7.50
C ILE A 425 6.51 -13.96 -7.61
N ILE A 426 6.99 -13.50 -8.76
CA ILE A 426 8.42 -13.39 -9.07
C ILE A 426 8.89 -11.96 -8.88
N PHE A 427 9.85 -11.77 -7.99
CA PHE A 427 10.54 -10.50 -7.83
C PHE A 427 11.60 -10.32 -8.93
N ASN A 428 11.68 -9.13 -9.51
CA ASN A 428 12.61 -8.80 -10.61
C ASN A 428 12.52 -9.81 -11.78
N PRO A 429 11.32 -9.96 -12.39
CA PRO A 429 11.09 -10.99 -13.39
C PRO A 429 11.84 -10.76 -14.69
N ASN A 430 12.20 -9.52 -14.99
CA ASN A 430 12.90 -9.07 -16.20
C ASN A 430 14.40 -8.78 -16.00
N PHE A 431 14.95 -9.08 -14.84
CA PHE A 431 16.35 -8.89 -14.46
C PHE A 431 16.90 -7.46 -14.55
N GLU A 432 16.12 -6.46 -14.91
CA GLU A 432 16.58 -5.07 -15.08
C GLU A 432 17.17 -4.46 -13.79
N CYS A 433 17.03 -5.19 -12.68
CA CYS A 433 17.61 -4.89 -11.36
C CYS A 433 18.96 -5.52 -11.11
N GLY A 434 19.53 -6.19 -12.10
CA GLY A 434 20.60 -7.15 -11.90
C GLY A 434 20.11 -8.46 -11.26
N TYR A 435 20.76 -9.55 -11.59
CA TYR A 435 20.34 -10.86 -11.11
C TYR A 435 20.31 -10.97 -9.58
N SER A 436 21.19 -10.26 -8.87
CA SER A 436 21.26 -10.30 -7.39
C SER A 436 20.04 -9.70 -6.68
N SER A 437 19.18 -9.00 -7.40
CA SER A 437 17.92 -8.48 -6.88
C SER A 437 16.82 -9.53 -7.00
N GLY A 438 16.62 -10.30 -5.94
CA GLY A 438 15.56 -11.30 -5.86
C GLY A 438 15.88 -12.67 -6.42
N TRP A 439 17.05 -12.86 -7.06
CA TRP A 439 17.50 -14.13 -7.60
C TRP A 439 18.83 -14.57 -6.98
N ASP A 440 18.97 -15.85 -6.70
CA ASP A 440 20.19 -16.46 -6.17
C ASP A 440 20.56 -17.71 -6.97
N LEU A 441 21.86 -17.86 -7.29
CA LEU A 441 22.39 -19.05 -7.94
C LEU A 441 22.92 -20.04 -6.90
N LYS A 442 22.23 -21.15 -6.73
CA LYS A 442 22.64 -22.22 -5.85
C LYS A 442 23.33 -23.34 -6.61
N VAL A 443 24.60 -23.54 -6.31
CA VAL A 443 25.41 -24.61 -6.92
C VAL A 443 25.71 -25.69 -5.87
N LEU A 444 25.27 -26.91 -6.14
CA LEU A 444 25.43 -28.04 -5.22
C LEU A 444 26.65 -28.91 -5.60
N THR A 445 27.16 -29.63 -4.62
CA THR A 445 28.35 -30.46 -4.73
C THR A 445 28.39 -31.32 -6.00
N GLY A 446 29.49 -31.23 -6.72
CA GLY A 446 29.76 -31.97 -7.97
C GLY A 446 29.43 -31.18 -9.24
N SER A 447 28.90 -29.98 -9.12
CA SER A 447 28.76 -29.03 -10.23
C SER A 447 29.52 -27.75 -9.97
N THR A 448 29.88 -27.03 -11.03
CA THR A 448 30.44 -25.66 -10.99
C THR A 448 29.68 -24.78 -11.96
N ALA A 449 29.29 -23.61 -11.49
CA ALA A 449 28.58 -22.61 -12.30
C ALA A 449 28.78 -21.20 -11.71
N SER A 450 28.59 -20.20 -12.56
CA SER A 450 28.56 -18.80 -12.17
C SER A 450 27.35 -18.10 -12.79
N ILE A 451 26.94 -16.98 -12.21
CA ILE A 451 25.92 -16.09 -12.74
C ILE A 451 26.44 -14.67 -12.83
N SER A 452 26.01 -13.95 -13.84
CA SER A 452 26.27 -12.53 -14.04
C SER A 452 25.09 -11.88 -14.76
N ASP A 453 25.02 -10.57 -14.71
CA ASP A 453 24.17 -9.82 -15.61
C ASP A 453 24.69 -9.96 -17.04
N SER A 454 23.78 -10.10 -18.02
CA SER A 454 24.13 -10.01 -19.42
C SER A 454 24.34 -8.53 -19.81
N GLY A 455 24.93 -8.26 -20.95
CA GLY A 455 24.82 -6.94 -21.55
C GLY A 455 23.54 -6.83 -22.39
N ALA A 456 23.17 -5.61 -22.77
CA ALA A 456 21.95 -5.32 -23.56
C ALA A 456 21.87 -6.10 -24.91
N THR A 457 23.00 -6.50 -25.48
CA THR A 457 23.05 -7.33 -26.70
C THR A 457 22.61 -8.76 -26.47
N ASP A 458 22.67 -9.23 -25.22
CA ASP A 458 22.33 -10.59 -24.83
C ASP A 458 20.99 -10.69 -24.07
N ALA A 459 20.36 -9.56 -23.68
CA ALA A 459 19.03 -9.51 -23.11
C ALA A 459 17.95 -9.81 -24.17
N TYR A 460 16.83 -10.38 -23.76
CA TYR A 460 15.64 -10.53 -24.60
C TYR A 460 14.91 -9.20 -24.74
N ASN A 461 14.72 -8.52 -23.62
CA ASN A 461 14.07 -7.23 -23.51
C ASN A 461 14.85 -6.37 -22.51
N GLY A 462 14.84 -5.03 -22.64
CA GLY A 462 15.61 -4.15 -21.77
C GLY A 462 17.13 -4.27 -21.96
N ASP A 463 17.87 -4.12 -20.87
CA ASP A 463 19.33 -4.04 -20.85
C ASP A 463 20.01 -5.25 -20.17
N ILE A 464 19.27 -6.06 -19.41
CA ILE A 464 19.82 -7.12 -18.57
C ILE A 464 19.00 -8.41 -18.62
N ALA A 465 19.66 -9.54 -18.80
CA ALA A 465 19.14 -10.88 -18.56
C ALA A 465 20.06 -11.64 -17.59
N ALA A 466 19.57 -12.70 -16.95
CA ALA A 466 20.41 -13.59 -16.16
C ALA A 466 21.26 -14.48 -17.09
N LYS A 467 22.57 -14.34 -17.02
CA LYS A 467 23.55 -15.17 -17.73
C LYS A 467 24.18 -16.17 -16.78
N ILE A 468 23.88 -17.46 -16.96
CA ILE A 468 24.43 -18.55 -16.16
C ILE A 468 25.40 -19.37 -16.99
N VAL A 469 26.65 -19.49 -16.53
CA VAL A 469 27.66 -20.35 -17.15
C VAL A 469 27.82 -21.58 -16.28
N VAL A 470 27.44 -22.75 -16.79
CA VAL A 470 27.61 -24.06 -16.15
C VAL A 470 28.85 -24.71 -16.74
N GLU A 471 29.91 -24.87 -15.94
CA GLU A 471 31.18 -25.47 -16.37
C GLU A 471 31.16 -26.99 -16.16
N THR A 472 30.68 -27.44 -14.99
CA THR A 472 30.55 -28.86 -14.66
C THR A 472 29.10 -29.17 -14.28
N ALA A 473 28.51 -30.14 -14.96
CA ALA A 473 27.10 -30.49 -14.84
C ALA A 473 26.92 -31.98 -14.56
N ILE A 474 26.20 -32.33 -13.49
CA ILE A 474 25.91 -33.72 -13.12
C ILE A 474 24.42 -34.05 -12.94
N GLY A 475 23.55 -33.04 -12.95
CA GLY A 475 22.11 -33.23 -12.81
C GLY A 475 21.36 -31.91 -12.71
N TYR A 476 20.10 -31.88 -13.17
CA TYR A 476 19.28 -30.65 -13.18
C TYR A 476 19.26 -29.94 -11.83
N ASN A 477 19.08 -30.66 -10.73
CA ASN A 477 18.99 -30.14 -9.38
C ASN A 477 20.35 -29.79 -8.73
N LYS A 478 21.40 -29.61 -9.52
CA LYS A 478 22.73 -29.26 -9.02
C LYS A 478 23.13 -27.83 -9.29
N VAL A 479 22.46 -27.18 -10.23
CA VAL A 479 22.56 -25.73 -10.48
C VAL A 479 21.13 -25.20 -10.56
N LEU A 480 20.77 -24.34 -9.61
CA LEU A 480 19.43 -23.82 -9.45
C LEU A 480 19.49 -22.29 -9.40
N LEU A 481 18.75 -21.64 -10.26
CA LEU A 481 18.42 -20.21 -10.11
C LEU A 481 17.12 -20.15 -9.30
N GLU A 482 17.17 -19.55 -8.12
CA GLU A 482 16.06 -19.50 -7.15
C GLU A 482 15.59 -18.07 -6.98
N ASN A 483 14.29 -17.81 -7.14
CA ASN A 483 13.69 -16.53 -6.79
C ASN A 483 13.39 -16.45 -5.29
N ASN A 484 13.07 -15.26 -4.79
CA ASN A 484 12.62 -15.05 -3.42
C ASN A 484 11.39 -15.91 -3.09
N VAL A 485 11.19 -16.19 -1.82
CA VAL A 485 10.01 -16.92 -1.36
C VAL A 485 8.83 -15.96 -1.31
N PHE A 486 7.77 -16.32 -2.02
CA PHE A 486 6.49 -15.62 -1.98
C PHE A 486 5.59 -16.26 -0.92
N THR A 487 5.04 -15.45 0.00
CA THR A 487 4.15 -15.90 1.07
C THR A 487 2.71 -15.46 0.78
N ASN A 488 1.87 -16.40 0.34
CA ASN A 488 0.43 -16.18 0.18
C ASN A 488 -0.30 -17.53 0.15
N ASP A 489 -1.59 -17.52 0.44
CA ASP A 489 -2.44 -18.70 0.27
C ASP A 489 -2.81 -18.87 -1.21
N LEU A 490 -2.26 -19.90 -1.82
CA LEU A 490 -2.53 -20.30 -3.21
C LEU A 490 -3.34 -21.59 -3.28
N ASN A 491 -4.16 -21.86 -2.27
CA ASN A 491 -5.02 -23.03 -2.23
C ASN A 491 -5.95 -23.10 -3.45
N GLY A 492 -5.94 -24.24 -4.12
CA GLY A 492 -6.79 -24.45 -5.29
C GLY A 492 -6.45 -23.54 -6.48
N LYS A 493 -5.21 -23.10 -6.59
CA LYS A 493 -4.73 -22.29 -7.72
C LYS A 493 -3.80 -23.10 -8.62
N ASN A 494 -3.83 -22.77 -9.89
CA ASN A 494 -2.83 -23.14 -10.87
C ASN A 494 -1.86 -22.00 -11.03
N ILE A 495 -0.56 -22.31 -11.12
CA ILE A 495 0.48 -21.33 -11.42
C ILE A 495 1.11 -21.70 -12.75
N ALA A 496 0.88 -20.90 -13.77
CA ALA A 496 1.64 -20.96 -15.01
C ALA A 496 2.89 -20.08 -14.88
N ILE A 497 4.06 -20.62 -15.20
CA ILE A 497 5.33 -19.90 -15.26
C ILE A 497 5.77 -19.87 -16.71
N LYS A 498 6.03 -18.68 -17.22
CA LYS A 498 6.58 -18.43 -18.55
C LYS A 498 7.88 -17.64 -18.40
N CYS A 499 8.86 -17.89 -19.25
CA CYS A 499 10.02 -17.03 -19.43
C CYS A 499 10.51 -17.05 -20.88
N PHE A 500 11.34 -16.09 -21.24
CA PHE A 500 12.13 -16.15 -22.45
C PHE A 500 13.53 -16.64 -22.12
N ALA A 501 14.00 -17.63 -22.87
CA ALA A 501 15.32 -18.22 -22.63
C ALA A 501 16.02 -18.64 -23.91
N LYS A 502 17.34 -18.60 -23.91
CA LYS A 502 18.22 -19.13 -24.96
C LYS A 502 19.44 -19.81 -24.38
N SER A 503 20.19 -20.53 -25.19
CA SER A 503 21.51 -21.04 -24.86
C SER A 503 22.39 -21.09 -26.09
N ASP A 504 23.65 -20.72 -25.92
CA ASP A 504 24.68 -20.82 -26.97
C ASP A 504 25.05 -22.29 -27.29
N ASP A 505 24.59 -23.21 -26.46
CA ASP A 505 24.83 -24.66 -26.54
C ASP A 505 23.51 -25.43 -26.56
N ALA A 506 23.50 -26.66 -27.09
CA ALA A 506 22.33 -27.53 -27.06
C ALA A 506 22.04 -28.01 -25.63
N THR A 507 21.46 -27.16 -24.80
CA THR A 507 21.18 -27.38 -23.38
C THR A 507 19.68 -27.49 -23.09
N SER A 508 19.32 -27.73 -21.84
CA SER A 508 17.94 -27.82 -21.40
C SER A 508 17.81 -27.48 -19.91
N PHE A 509 16.61 -27.07 -19.53
CA PHE A 509 16.29 -26.73 -18.15
C PHE A 509 14.92 -27.30 -17.73
N ARG A 510 14.55 -27.07 -16.48
CA ARG A 510 13.21 -27.34 -15.94
C ARG A 510 12.79 -26.21 -15.04
N PHE A 511 11.51 -25.85 -15.03
CA PHE A 511 10.92 -25.12 -13.93
C PHE A 511 10.68 -26.02 -12.74
N GLN A 512 10.80 -25.47 -11.55
CA GLN A 512 10.39 -26.12 -10.31
C GLN A 512 9.72 -25.11 -9.39
N ILE A 513 8.62 -25.51 -8.77
CA ILE A 513 8.03 -24.81 -7.65
C ILE A 513 8.30 -25.58 -6.37
N LYS A 514 8.87 -24.91 -5.38
CA LYS A 514 8.91 -25.39 -3.99
C LYS A 514 7.75 -24.76 -3.25
N THR A 515 6.93 -25.58 -2.59
CA THR A 515 5.79 -25.10 -1.78
C THR A 515 5.97 -25.53 -0.32
N ILE A 516 5.47 -24.70 0.60
CA ILE A 516 5.27 -25.08 1.99
C ILE A 516 3.77 -25.03 2.24
N TYR A 517 3.19 -26.15 2.66
CA TYR A 517 1.78 -26.26 2.98
C TYR A 517 1.48 -25.72 4.38
N THR A 518 0.21 -25.41 4.66
CA THR A 518 -0.25 -25.02 6.00
C THR A 518 0.05 -26.07 7.07
N SER A 519 0.20 -27.34 6.66
CA SER A 519 0.66 -28.43 7.53
C SER A 519 2.15 -28.35 7.92
N GLY A 520 2.93 -27.41 7.34
CA GLY A 520 4.38 -27.33 7.48
C GLY A 520 5.16 -28.29 6.56
N THR A 521 4.49 -29.10 5.75
CA THR A 521 5.15 -30.03 4.82
C THR A 521 5.66 -29.28 3.59
N THR A 522 6.86 -29.63 3.12
CA THR A 522 7.45 -29.07 1.89
C THR A 522 7.26 -30.03 0.72
N SER A 523 6.81 -29.51 -0.42
CA SER A 523 6.70 -30.25 -1.68
C SER A 523 7.44 -29.55 -2.82
N TYR A 524 7.78 -30.33 -3.84
CA TYR A 524 8.48 -29.86 -5.04
C TYR A 524 7.74 -30.36 -6.28
N PHE A 525 7.27 -29.44 -7.10
CA PHE A 525 6.67 -29.73 -8.40
C PHE A 525 7.67 -29.33 -9.50
N THR A 526 7.92 -30.24 -10.45
CA THR A 526 8.94 -30.02 -11.47
C THR A 526 8.35 -30.27 -12.85
N SER A 527 8.59 -29.34 -13.78
CA SER A 527 8.14 -29.43 -15.16
C SER A 527 8.82 -30.60 -15.92
N PRO A 528 8.30 -31.00 -17.10
CA PRO A 528 9.07 -31.77 -18.09
C PRO A 528 10.37 -31.04 -18.47
N VAL A 529 11.24 -31.72 -19.21
CA VAL A 529 12.46 -31.14 -19.77
C VAL A 529 12.11 -30.16 -20.88
N LEU A 530 12.66 -28.96 -20.81
CA LEU A 530 12.53 -27.89 -21.80
C LEU A 530 13.87 -27.69 -22.50
N ASN A 531 13.92 -27.95 -23.80
CA ASN A 531 15.14 -27.85 -24.60
C ASN A 531 15.32 -26.43 -25.12
N LEU A 532 16.46 -25.81 -24.81
CA LEU A 532 16.78 -24.45 -25.24
C LEU A 532 17.18 -24.39 -26.71
N GLN A 533 16.88 -23.26 -27.32
CA GLN A 533 17.28 -22.88 -28.66
C GLN A 533 18.45 -21.88 -28.60
N GLU A 534 19.17 -21.68 -29.71
CA GLU A 534 20.23 -20.66 -29.81
C GLU A 534 19.67 -19.23 -29.82
N VAL A 535 18.37 -19.08 -30.13
CA VAL A 535 17.65 -17.81 -30.08
C VAL A 535 16.62 -17.81 -28.98
N TYR A 536 16.31 -16.65 -28.42
CA TYR A 536 15.28 -16.53 -27.40
C TYR A 536 13.94 -17.11 -27.88
N SER A 537 13.40 -17.98 -27.07
CA SER A 537 12.10 -18.60 -27.28
C SER A 537 11.32 -18.60 -25.97
N ALA A 538 10.00 -18.53 -26.07
CA ALA A 538 9.13 -18.60 -24.90
C ALA A 538 9.02 -20.05 -24.40
N TYR A 539 9.15 -20.24 -23.10
CA TYR A 539 8.96 -21.52 -22.42
C TYR A 539 7.93 -21.32 -21.31
N GLU A 540 6.94 -22.21 -21.26
CA GLU A 540 5.84 -22.12 -20.32
C GLU A 540 5.51 -23.49 -19.73
N TYR A 541 5.10 -23.51 -18.46
CA TYR A 541 4.56 -24.70 -17.80
C TYR A 541 3.61 -24.31 -16.67
N THR A 542 2.48 -25.02 -16.55
CA THR A 542 1.47 -24.83 -15.51
C THR A 542 1.58 -25.90 -14.43
N PHE A 543 1.56 -25.47 -13.18
CA PHE A 543 1.57 -26.31 -11.99
C PHE A 543 0.22 -26.22 -11.29
N ASP A 544 -0.35 -27.38 -10.90
CA ASP A 544 -1.57 -27.47 -10.11
C ASP A 544 -1.22 -27.57 -8.62
N LEU A 545 -1.66 -26.63 -7.81
CA LEU A 545 -1.51 -26.67 -6.35
C LEU A 545 -2.80 -27.21 -5.74
N THR A 546 -2.74 -28.45 -5.25
CA THR A 546 -3.90 -29.18 -4.76
C THR A 546 -4.16 -29.05 -3.26
N GLU A 547 -3.26 -28.40 -2.53
CA GLU A 547 -3.33 -28.22 -1.07
C GLU A 547 -3.06 -26.76 -0.67
N PRO A 548 -3.63 -26.30 0.47
CA PRO A 548 -3.38 -24.96 1.00
C PRO A 548 -1.89 -24.71 1.22
N THR A 549 -1.36 -23.64 0.60
CA THR A 549 0.06 -23.29 0.66
C THR A 549 0.26 -22.01 1.46
N THR A 550 1.31 -21.98 2.29
CA THR A 550 1.73 -20.76 3.00
C THR A 550 2.85 -20.02 2.25
N SER A 551 3.58 -20.72 1.39
CA SER A 551 4.62 -20.08 0.57
C SER A 551 4.94 -20.86 -0.70
N VAL A 552 5.40 -20.12 -1.71
CA VAL A 552 5.86 -20.62 -3.00
C VAL A 552 7.21 -20.00 -3.33
N GLN A 553 8.12 -20.81 -3.89
CA GLN A 553 9.39 -20.34 -4.43
C GLN A 553 9.58 -20.90 -5.84
N VAL A 554 9.76 -20.00 -6.81
CA VAL A 554 10.04 -20.37 -8.21
C VAL A 554 11.53 -20.65 -8.39
N LYS A 555 11.85 -21.71 -9.10
CA LYS A 555 13.22 -22.13 -9.40
C LYS A 555 13.37 -22.57 -10.85
N VAL A 556 14.56 -22.34 -11.38
CA VAL A 556 15.03 -22.89 -12.67
C VAL A 556 16.16 -23.86 -12.42
N LEU A 557 16.05 -25.07 -12.93
CA LEU A 557 17.04 -26.13 -12.78
C LEU A 557 17.80 -26.31 -14.08
N CYS A 558 19.09 -25.96 -14.13
CA CYS A 558 19.91 -25.95 -15.35
C CYS A 558 21.21 -26.78 -15.25
N GLY A 559 21.45 -27.52 -14.16
CA GLY A 559 22.69 -28.25 -13.92
C GLY A 559 22.88 -29.59 -14.67
N LYS A 560 22.10 -29.87 -15.72
CA LYS A 560 22.17 -31.16 -16.45
C LYS A 560 23.31 -31.21 -17.44
N LYS A 561 23.65 -30.09 -18.07
CA LYS A 561 24.64 -30.00 -19.13
C LYS A 561 25.46 -28.73 -18.99
N ALA A 562 26.76 -28.80 -19.26
CA ALA A 562 27.62 -27.64 -19.34
C ALA A 562 27.22 -26.75 -20.53
N GLY A 563 27.34 -25.46 -20.38
CA GLY A 563 26.98 -24.45 -21.40
C GLY A 563 26.55 -23.14 -20.79
N THR A 564 26.22 -22.18 -21.63
CA THR A 564 25.76 -20.85 -21.25
C THR A 564 24.24 -20.75 -21.43
N TYR A 565 23.56 -20.35 -20.38
CA TYR A 565 22.12 -20.20 -20.31
C TYR A 565 21.78 -18.73 -20.10
N TYR A 566 20.73 -18.25 -20.78
CA TYR A 566 20.18 -16.92 -20.61
C TYR A 566 18.70 -17.04 -20.29
N PHE A 567 18.26 -16.33 -19.23
CA PHE A 567 16.86 -16.27 -18.82
C PHE A 567 16.45 -14.82 -18.67
N ASP A 568 15.23 -14.51 -19.15
CA ASP A 568 14.68 -13.16 -19.12
C ASP A 568 13.16 -13.17 -19.12
N ASP A 569 12.54 -12.04 -18.80
CA ASP A 569 11.10 -11.76 -18.86
C ASP A 569 10.26 -12.94 -18.34
N PHE A 570 10.41 -13.25 -17.06
CA PHE A 570 9.52 -14.18 -16.38
C PHE A 570 8.13 -13.57 -16.22
N GLU A 571 7.12 -14.40 -16.34
CA GLU A 571 5.72 -14.05 -16.15
C GLU A 571 5.05 -15.19 -15.40
N THR A 572 4.31 -14.89 -14.32
CA THR A 572 3.46 -15.87 -13.67
C THR A 572 1.99 -15.51 -13.83
N THR A 573 1.17 -16.50 -14.13
CA THR A 573 -0.28 -16.36 -14.17
C THR A 573 -0.89 -17.28 -13.13
N ILE A 574 -1.65 -16.69 -12.20
CA ILE A 574 -2.40 -17.43 -11.20
C ILE A 574 -3.84 -17.55 -11.68
N THR A 575 -4.32 -18.78 -11.83
CA THR A 575 -5.72 -19.07 -12.16
C THR A 575 -6.30 -20.03 -11.14
N ASP A 576 -7.61 -19.96 -10.95
CA ASP A 576 -8.26 -21.00 -10.17
C ASP A 576 -8.01 -22.36 -10.81
N SER A 577 -7.56 -23.34 -10.02
CA SER A 577 -7.56 -24.72 -10.49
C SER A 577 -9.02 -25.05 -10.85
N GLU A 578 -9.25 -25.64 -12.00
CA GLU A 578 -10.57 -26.20 -12.30
C GLU A 578 -10.83 -27.33 -11.29
N SER A 579 -11.07 -26.94 -10.03
CA SER A 579 -11.59 -27.87 -9.06
C SER A 579 -13.02 -28.17 -9.49
N LEU A 580 -13.41 -29.42 -9.38
CA LEU A 580 -14.83 -29.82 -9.34
C LEU A 580 -15.56 -29.20 -8.13
N SER A 581 -15.03 -28.10 -7.55
CA SER A 581 -15.68 -27.34 -6.52
C SER A 581 -16.73 -26.43 -7.15
N ILE A 582 -17.90 -26.55 -6.65
CA ILE A 582 -19.10 -25.77 -6.99
C ILE A 582 -18.89 -24.37 -6.39
N ASP A 583 -18.25 -23.47 -7.13
CA ASP A 583 -18.29 -22.05 -6.78
C ASP A 583 -19.45 -21.35 -7.47
N ASP A 584 -20.24 -20.71 -6.62
CA ASP A 584 -21.42 -19.92 -6.97
C ASP A 584 -20.98 -18.58 -7.58
N ASP A 585 -20.94 -18.47 -8.89
CA ASP A 585 -20.87 -17.17 -9.55
C ASP A 585 -21.91 -16.97 -10.63
N ALA A 586 -22.41 -15.77 -10.69
CA ALA A 586 -23.37 -15.06 -11.56
C ALA A 586 -24.07 -15.78 -12.75
N LEU A 587 -23.58 -16.91 -13.23
CA LEU A 587 -24.26 -17.78 -14.22
C LEU A 587 -25.08 -18.90 -13.56
N ASP A 588 -24.82 -19.19 -12.30
CA ASP A 588 -25.43 -20.27 -11.52
C ASP A 588 -26.85 -19.95 -11.02
N THR A 589 -27.19 -18.69 -10.92
CA THR A 589 -28.53 -18.20 -10.59
C THR A 589 -29.58 -18.53 -11.66
N LYS A 590 -29.17 -19.13 -12.78
CA LYS A 590 -30.06 -19.40 -13.93
C LYS A 590 -30.61 -20.83 -14.01
N ILE A 591 -30.14 -21.77 -13.19
CA ILE A 591 -30.59 -23.16 -13.16
C ILE A 591 -31.26 -23.46 -11.83
N VAL A 592 -32.54 -23.75 -11.86
CA VAL A 592 -33.31 -24.16 -10.69
C VAL A 592 -33.64 -25.65 -10.80
N LEU A 593 -33.28 -26.43 -9.77
CA LEU A 593 -33.50 -27.87 -9.66
C LEU A 593 -34.37 -28.14 -8.42
N TYR A 594 -35.54 -28.72 -8.60
CA TYR A 594 -36.43 -29.05 -7.48
C TYR A 594 -37.38 -30.23 -7.76
N PRO A 595 -37.74 -31.02 -6.74
CA PRO A 595 -37.13 -31.03 -5.40
C PRO A 595 -35.71 -31.62 -5.41
N ASN A 596 -34.85 -31.14 -4.53
CA ASN A 596 -33.55 -31.73 -4.28
C ASN A 596 -33.35 -31.79 -2.75
N PRO A 597 -33.36 -32.95 -2.09
CA PRO A 597 -33.36 -34.30 -2.67
C PRO A 597 -34.64 -34.66 -3.48
N THR A 598 -34.44 -35.45 -4.54
CA THR A 598 -35.48 -35.95 -5.39
C THR A 598 -35.84 -37.41 -5.08
N ARG A 599 -37.09 -37.81 -5.31
CA ARG A 599 -37.54 -39.21 -5.15
C ARG A 599 -37.85 -39.85 -6.51
N ASN A 600 -38.81 -39.31 -7.18
CA ASN A 600 -39.39 -39.90 -8.40
C ASN A 600 -39.14 -39.03 -9.64
N PHE A 601 -39.01 -37.73 -9.45
CA PHE A 601 -38.78 -36.80 -10.54
C PHE A 601 -38.08 -35.52 -10.06
N LEU A 602 -37.33 -34.93 -10.95
CA LEU A 602 -36.62 -33.67 -10.77
C LEU A 602 -37.07 -32.69 -11.84
N ASN A 603 -37.51 -31.50 -11.43
CA ASN A 603 -37.73 -30.41 -12.37
C ASN A 603 -36.46 -29.63 -12.58
N VAL A 604 -36.09 -29.40 -13.82
CA VAL A 604 -34.99 -28.57 -14.27
C VAL A 604 -35.56 -27.34 -14.95
N LYS A 605 -35.24 -26.14 -14.50
CA LYS A 605 -35.72 -24.89 -15.08
C LYS A 605 -34.57 -23.89 -15.26
N LEU A 606 -34.48 -23.27 -16.42
CA LEU A 606 -33.62 -22.12 -16.67
C LEU A 606 -34.40 -20.83 -16.33
N SER A 607 -33.77 -19.96 -15.54
CA SER A 607 -34.37 -18.66 -15.16
C SER A 607 -34.20 -17.57 -16.22
N SER A 608 -33.41 -17.81 -17.27
CA SER A 608 -33.21 -16.87 -18.39
C SER A 608 -34.15 -17.24 -19.53
N PHE A 609 -34.96 -16.29 -20.00
CA PHE A 609 -35.88 -16.48 -21.12
C PHE A 609 -35.21 -16.64 -22.48
N ASP A 610 -33.95 -16.25 -22.59
CA ASP A 610 -33.21 -16.22 -23.86
C ASP A 610 -32.49 -17.54 -24.20
N LYS A 611 -32.46 -18.51 -23.27
CA LYS A 611 -31.72 -19.77 -23.46
C LYS A 611 -32.65 -20.96 -23.29
N LYS A 612 -32.50 -21.93 -24.20
CA LYS A 612 -33.24 -23.19 -24.19
C LYS A 612 -32.28 -24.36 -23.98
N ILE A 613 -32.76 -25.40 -23.34
CA ILE A 613 -32.04 -26.65 -23.09
C ILE A 613 -31.96 -27.43 -24.38
N LYS A 614 -30.75 -27.78 -24.79
CA LYS A 614 -30.46 -28.67 -25.90
C LYS A 614 -30.28 -30.10 -25.45
N ASN A 615 -29.56 -30.29 -24.32
CA ASN A 615 -29.25 -31.61 -23.78
C ASN A 615 -29.11 -31.55 -22.26
N ILE A 616 -29.53 -32.61 -21.54
CA ILE A 616 -29.27 -32.81 -20.10
C ILE A 616 -28.68 -34.19 -19.91
N ARG A 617 -27.55 -34.27 -19.20
CA ARG A 617 -26.93 -35.54 -18.75
C ARG A 617 -27.00 -35.67 -17.25
N ILE A 618 -27.32 -36.86 -16.79
CA ILE A 618 -27.20 -37.28 -15.39
C ILE A 618 -25.95 -38.15 -15.29
N ILE A 619 -25.01 -37.76 -14.45
CA ILE A 619 -23.69 -38.35 -14.34
C ILE A 619 -23.49 -38.83 -12.90
N ASP A 620 -22.97 -40.04 -12.70
CA ASP A 620 -22.63 -40.56 -11.37
C ASP A 620 -21.31 -39.94 -10.84
N VAL A 621 -20.99 -40.23 -9.58
CA VAL A 621 -19.76 -39.74 -8.92
C VAL A 621 -18.46 -40.25 -9.54
N ASN A 622 -18.52 -41.28 -10.40
CA ASN A 622 -17.38 -41.84 -11.13
C ASN A 622 -17.25 -41.24 -12.55
N GLY A 623 -18.06 -40.23 -12.88
CA GLY A 623 -18.05 -39.57 -14.20
C GLY A 623 -18.81 -40.32 -15.31
N ARG A 624 -19.54 -41.39 -14.96
CA ARG A 624 -20.30 -42.19 -15.93
C ARG A 624 -21.67 -41.54 -16.20
N ILE A 625 -22.02 -41.36 -17.47
CA ILE A 625 -23.34 -40.89 -17.87
C ILE A 625 -24.35 -42.00 -17.62
N ILE A 626 -25.33 -41.75 -16.74
CA ILE A 626 -26.41 -42.67 -16.39
C ILE A 626 -27.61 -42.48 -17.31
N ASN A 627 -27.99 -41.23 -17.56
CA ASN A 627 -29.10 -40.87 -18.42
C ASN A 627 -28.75 -39.61 -19.24
N GLU A 628 -29.31 -39.58 -20.46
CA GLU A 628 -29.19 -38.41 -21.36
C GLU A 628 -30.56 -38.06 -21.93
N TYR A 629 -30.92 -36.79 -21.92
CA TYR A 629 -32.18 -36.25 -22.39
C TYR A 629 -31.96 -35.14 -23.40
N THR A 630 -32.61 -35.24 -24.55
CA THR A 630 -32.54 -34.26 -25.63
C THR A 630 -33.95 -33.66 -25.86
N PRO A 631 -34.38 -32.69 -25.06
CA PRO A 631 -35.70 -32.11 -25.20
C PRO A 631 -35.77 -31.18 -26.42
N GLU A 632 -36.99 -31.00 -26.97
CA GLU A 632 -37.24 -30.04 -28.04
C GLU A 632 -37.20 -28.60 -27.49
N HIS A 633 -36.02 -28.02 -27.41
CA HIS A 633 -35.73 -26.59 -27.14
C HIS A 633 -36.62 -25.91 -26.06
N THR A 634 -36.74 -26.52 -24.92
CA THR A 634 -37.52 -26.01 -23.78
C THR A 634 -36.65 -25.27 -22.76
N SER A 635 -37.23 -24.35 -22.00
CA SER A 635 -36.57 -23.70 -20.84
C SER A 635 -36.83 -24.47 -19.53
N SER A 636 -37.64 -25.53 -19.55
CA SER A 636 -37.89 -26.38 -18.39
C SER A 636 -38.21 -27.81 -18.79
N LEU A 637 -37.75 -28.78 -17.99
CA LEU A 637 -37.94 -30.20 -18.22
C LEU A 637 -38.16 -30.93 -16.89
N LYS A 638 -39.07 -31.92 -16.87
CA LYS A 638 -39.27 -32.83 -15.75
C LYS A 638 -38.59 -34.16 -16.06
N LEU A 639 -37.51 -34.47 -15.30
CA LEU A 639 -36.75 -35.69 -15.43
C LEU A 639 -37.33 -36.78 -14.53
N ASN A 640 -37.39 -38.00 -15.04
CA ASN A 640 -37.77 -39.16 -14.24
C ASN A 640 -36.51 -39.69 -13.52
N THR A 641 -36.53 -39.77 -12.18
CA THR A 641 -35.45 -40.25 -11.33
C THR A 641 -35.74 -41.60 -10.68
N ASN A 642 -36.87 -42.27 -11.05
CA ASN A 642 -37.26 -43.56 -10.47
C ASN A 642 -36.23 -44.68 -10.69
N ASN A 643 -35.48 -44.61 -11.79
CA ASN A 643 -34.48 -45.61 -12.15
C ASN A 643 -33.09 -45.34 -11.56
N LEU A 644 -32.91 -44.20 -10.84
CA LEU A 644 -31.65 -43.90 -10.16
C LEU A 644 -31.67 -44.52 -8.77
N GLU A 645 -30.54 -45.04 -8.33
CA GLU A 645 -30.38 -45.52 -6.94
C GLU A 645 -30.23 -44.31 -5.98
N ASN A 646 -30.36 -44.58 -4.66
CA ASN A 646 -30.07 -43.56 -3.66
C ASN A 646 -28.59 -43.15 -3.77
N GLY A 647 -28.36 -41.87 -3.89
CA GLY A 647 -27.00 -41.37 -4.06
C GLY A 647 -26.92 -39.92 -4.56
N VAL A 648 -25.70 -39.50 -4.80
CA VAL A 648 -25.37 -38.19 -5.35
C VAL A 648 -25.08 -38.33 -6.84
N TYR A 649 -25.64 -37.44 -7.63
CA TYR A 649 -25.42 -37.34 -9.07
C TYR A 649 -25.16 -35.91 -9.48
N LEU A 650 -24.57 -35.73 -10.64
CA LEU A 650 -24.34 -34.43 -11.28
C LEU A 650 -25.30 -34.27 -12.47
N ILE A 651 -25.87 -33.09 -12.62
CA ILE A 651 -26.67 -32.69 -13.79
C ILE A 651 -25.84 -31.74 -14.62
N GLN A 652 -25.52 -32.14 -15.85
CA GLN A 652 -24.88 -31.31 -16.86
C GLN A 652 -25.95 -30.86 -17.87
N ILE A 653 -25.98 -29.56 -18.18
CA ILE A 653 -26.95 -28.98 -19.12
C ILE A 653 -26.18 -28.29 -20.25
N THR A 654 -26.54 -28.65 -21.49
CA THR A 654 -26.06 -27.95 -22.69
C THR A 654 -27.19 -27.12 -23.27
N THR A 655 -26.95 -25.88 -23.59
CA THR A 655 -27.94 -24.96 -24.19
C THR A 655 -27.89 -25.00 -25.72
N THR A 656 -28.89 -24.43 -26.37
CA THR A 656 -29.02 -24.43 -27.84
C THR A 656 -27.91 -23.70 -28.57
N ASP A 657 -27.17 -22.81 -27.90
CA ASP A 657 -25.96 -22.17 -28.37
C ASP A 657 -24.69 -23.01 -28.16
N ASN A 658 -24.86 -24.30 -27.84
CA ASN A 658 -23.79 -25.27 -27.54
C ASN A 658 -22.95 -24.96 -26.32
N LYS A 659 -23.40 -24.07 -25.44
CA LYS A 659 -22.72 -23.75 -24.22
C LYS A 659 -23.08 -24.78 -23.15
N VAL A 660 -22.08 -25.40 -22.54
CA VAL A 660 -22.27 -26.28 -21.37
C VAL A 660 -22.38 -25.38 -20.14
N LEU A 661 -23.50 -25.48 -19.43
CA LEU A 661 -23.68 -24.83 -18.16
C LEU A 661 -23.02 -25.67 -17.05
N ARG A 662 -22.63 -25.05 -15.95
CA ARG A 662 -21.99 -25.74 -14.82
C ARG A 662 -22.83 -26.92 -14.33
N ASN A 663 -22.14 -28.01 -13.96
CA ASN A 663 -22.77 -29.19 -13.38
C ASN A 663 -23.41 -28.87 -12.03
N LYS A 664 -24.67 -29.26 -11.84
CA LYS A 664 -25.38 -29.10 -10.57
C LYS A 664 -25.51 -30.46 -9.86
N ARG A 665 -25.26 -30.47 -8.54
CA ARG A 665 -25.43 -31.64 -7.70
C ARG A 665 -26.89 -31.88 -7.39
N ILE A 666 -27.34 -33.13 -7.53
CA ILE A 666 -28.64 -33.60 -7.04
C ILE A 666 -28.45 -34.80 -6.08
N VAL A 667 -29.37 -34.94 -5.17
CA VAL A 667 -29.42 -36.08 -4.25
C VAL A 667 -30.72 -36.85 -4.56
N VAL A 668 -30.58 -38.15 -4.85
CA VAL A 668 -31.71 -39.08 -4.97
C VAL A 668 -31.85 -39.78 -3.62
N ALA A 669 -33.03 -39.63 -2.99
CA ALA A 669 -33.31 -40.21 -1.70
C ALA A 669 -34.70 -40.85 -1.73
N LYS A 670 -34.72 -42.18 -1.88
CA LYS A 670 -35.95 -42.99 -1.80
C LYS A 670 -36.03 -43.51 -0.37
N TYR A 671 -37.11 -43.20 0.31
CA TYR A 671 -37.34 -43.78 1.63
C TYR A 671 -37.77 -45.25 1.50
N TYR A 672 -37.29 -46.06 2.43
CA TYR A 672 -37.84 -47.34 2.73
C TYR A 672 -39.22 -47.20 3.42
#